data_294bb15a300c1468f98492132762a072
#
_entry.id   294bb15a300c1468f98492132762a072
#
_cell.length_a   1.000
_cell.length_b   1.000
_cell.length_c   1.000
_cell.angle_alpha   90.00
_cell.angle_beta   90.00
_cell.angle_gamma   90.00
#
_symmetry.space_group_name_H-M   'P 1'
#
loop_
_entity.id
_entity.type
_entity.pdbx_description
1 polymer ?
#
loop_
_entity_poly.entity_id
_entity_poly.type
_entity_poly.pdbx_seq_one_letter_code
_entity_poly.pdbx_strand_id
1 'polypeptide(L)'
;MIGPDWEEDSSQVRRPGRVRTGFASTDDVASARLYITGMGVVEAEINGVRVGNEELTPGWTSYKHRLRYATFDVTGLIRPGGNGLGIWLGDGWWRGQLGFGSLNVNNYGERLGAQAQLEITDSRGNRTVVASDATWRAGGGPILSSGLYDGERYDARLHDSRWSGPSFDDSAWSAVRILPSPSGTLVAPTGPPVRVTQELPPVSINDRSDGRWIIDFGQNHSGKIRLRTKGGSGDVLTLRHSEILIDGEPAYEPLRDARATDELTCDGTDGFWSPRFTVHGYRYAEITGWSGPLLPEDVTSLVMHTDIARRGWFECSDDRLNALHDSAVWTLRSNIVDLPTDCPQRDERLGWTGDVQVFAPAATFLFDVTGVLDGWLRDVAAEQMPTGWIPLWVPFVDIPLLTEFFEPGPTAVWNDVAVLTPDALYDSSADLELIRRHYPTGKKHVDSVERAAGDSMICTATAQLGDWLDPAAPADDPAAALTEKELVATAYFAHSARRLAAMAQALGIDEDASRYSELSDRVKGAYGRRFILDDGHLTSDTQPAYALTTAFDLWPDAAHARIGGGRLAQLVRHADWTVGTGFAGTPVLAHALTAANHLDDAYRLLQNDANPSWLYMIANGATTTWERWDSLQPDGTLNTASMTSFNHLALGSVTDWMHRTIAGIAPAAPGYRRIRFAPRPGGTITSASARHHTPYGMAAISWELIGDALEVQVDVPVGAEAEVHLPDGGLHLVGHGHHVFNSSHRLASGGAPS
;
A
#
# COMPACT_ATOMS: atom_id res chain seq x y z
N MET A 1 27.47 -14.99 -2.11
CA MET A 1 26.79 -14.56 -3.33
C MET A 1 27.78 -14.49 -4.49
N ILE A 2 27.32 -14.50 -5.74
CA ILE A 2 28.13 -14.32 -6.95
C ILE A 2 27.58 -13.14 -7.74
N GLY A 3 28.48 -12.39 -8.37
CA GLY A 3 28.13 -11.30 -9.27
C GLY A 3 29.13 -11.18 -10.41
N PRO A 4 28.85 -10.35 -11.42
CA PRO A 4 29.79 -10.10 -12.51
C PRO A 4 31.16 -9.61 -12.02
N ASP A 5 32.24 -10.11 -12.64
CA ASP A 5 33.62 -9.69 -12.33
C ASP A 5 34.14 -8.69 -13.38
N TRP A 6 33.40 -7.61 -13.59
CA TRP A 6 33.86 -6.45 -14.35
C TRP A 6 33.76 -5.17 -13.52
N GLU A 7 34.56 -4.20 -13.89
CA GLU A 7 34.47 -2.86 -13.28
C GLU A 7 33.35 -2.08 -13.97
N GLU A 8 32.58 -1.36 -13.20
CA GLU A 8 31.51 -0.48 -13.65
C GLU A 8 31.88 0.97 -13.37
N ASP A 9 31.66 1.83 -14.36
CA ASP A 9 31.79 3.28 -14.16
C ASP A 9 30.50 3.80 -13.48
N SER A 10 30.59 4.17 -12.22
CA SER A 10 29.45 4.67 -11.44
C SER A 10 28.93 6.02 -11.92
N SER A 11 29.70 6.74 -12.77
CA SER A 11 29.27 8.01 -13.39
C SER A 11 28.40 7.81 -14.63
N GLN A 12 28.26 6.57 -15.11
CA GLN A 12 27.47 6.22 -16.28
C GLN A 12 26.32 5.26 -15.93
N VAL A 13 25.37 5.16 -16.84
CA VAL A 13 24.28 4.17 -16.74
C VAL A 13 24.89 2.77 -16.73
N ARG A 14 24.68 2.03 -15.65
CA ARG A 14 25.24 0.71 -15.42
C ARG A 14 24.35 -0.36 -16.01
N ARG A 15 24.96 -1.27 -16.77
CA ARG A 15 24.27 -2.37 -17.43
C ARG A 15 24.05 -3.53 -16.45
N PRO A 16 22.82 -4.02 -16.27
CA PRO A 16 22.57 -5.26 -15.53
C PRO A 16 23.25 -6.46 -16.19
N GLY A 17 23.68 -7.41 -15.34
CA GLY A 17 24.33 -8.63 -15.81
C GLY A 17 23.41 -9.85 -15.81
N ARG A 18 23.96 -10.95 -16.30
CA ARG A 18 23.40 -12.30 -16.18
C ARG A 18 24.48 -13.24 -15.68
N VAL A 19 24.11 -14.20 -14.84
CA VAL A 19 25.04 -15.26 -14.42
C VAL A 19 24.44 -16.61 -14.77
N ARG A 20 25.29 -17.59 -15.11
CA ARG A 20 24.84 -18.92 -15.51
C ARG A 20 25.81 -20.03 -15.12
N THR A 21 25.29 -21.25 -15.06
CA THR A 21 26.06 -22.50 -14.99
C THR A 21 25.39 -23.61 -15.76
N GLY A 22 26.17 -24.58 -16.24
CA GLY A 22 25.69 -25.87 -16.75
C GLY A 22 25.79 -26.94 -15.65
N PHE A 23 24.84 -27.88 -15.63
CA PHE A 23 24.88 -29.02 -14.73
C PHE A 23 24.28 -30.26 -15.38
N ALA A 24 24.57 -31.44 -14.83
CA ALA A 24 24.00 -32.70 -15.31
C ALA A 24 23.01 -33.27 -14.30
N SER A 25 21.97 -33.95 -14.79
CA SER A 25 20.99 -34.66 -13.97
C SER A 25 20.78 -36.09 -14.47
N THR A 26 20.33 -36.95 -13.58
CA THR A 26 19.94 -38.35 -13.87
C THR A 26 18.58 -38.41 -14.57
N ASP A 27 18.21 -39.58 -15.09
CA ASP A 27 16.96 -39.81 -15.81
C ASP A 27 15.73 -39.91 -14.87
N ASP A 28 15.95 -40.06 -13.57
CA ASP A 28 14.96 -40.46 -12.57
C ASP A 28 14.73 -39.39 -11.51
N VAL A 29 14.66 -38.11 -11.92
CA VAL A 29 14.37 -37.01 -11.00
C VAL A 29 12.98 -37.16 -10.38
N ALA A 30 12.92 -37.26 -9.04
CA ALA A 30 11.69 -37.33 -8.28
C ALA A 30 11.22 -35.94 -7.85
N SER A 31 12.14 -35.05 -7.49
CA SER A 31 11.84 -33.64 -7.17
C SER A 31 13.04 -32.75 -7.37
N ALA A 32 12.78 -31.49 -7.74
CA ALA A 32 13.82 -30.46 -7.80
C ALA A 32 13.29 -29.13 -7.22
N ARG A 33 14.10 -28.47 -6.40
CA ARG A 33 13.72 -27.21 -5.75
C ARG A 33 14.84 -26.19 -5.86
N LEU A 34 14.49 -25.01 -6.36
CA LEU A 34 15.39 -23.87 -6.46
C LEU A 34 15.10 -22.88 -5.32
N TYR A 35 16.14 -22.54 -4.56
CA TYR A 35 16.17 -21.44 -3.62
C TYR A 35 17.01 -20.32 -4.21
N ILE A 36 16.49 -19.09 -4.21
CA ILE A 36 17.16 -17.95 -4.85
C ILE A 36 16.94 -16.65 -4.08
N THR A 37 17.98 -15.83 -4.01
CA THR A 37 17.93 -14.45 -3.52
C THR A 37 18.94 -13.59 -4.27
N GLY A 38 18.88 -12.26 -4.09
CA GLY A 38 19.79 -11.34 -4.78
C GLY A 38 20.11 -10.07 -4.01
N MET A 39 21.24 -9.50 -4.37
CA MET A 39 21.61 -8.10 -4.15
C MET A 39 21.15 -7.33 -5.39
N GLY A 40 19.94 -6.81 -5.37
CA GLY A 40 19.13 -6.38 -6.50
C GLY A 40 17.91 -7.26 -6.68
N VAL A 41 17.27 -7.16 -7.83
CA VAL A 41 16.17 -8.05 -8.24
C VAL A 41 16.69 -9.13 -9.16
N VAL A 42 16.12 -10.34 -9.06
CA VAL A 42 16.58 -11.51 -9.79
C VAL A 42 15.42 -12.26 -10.43
N GLU A 43 15.69 -12.88 -11.60
CA GLU A 43 14.80 -13.82 -12.25
C GLU A 43 15.61 -15.00 -12.78
N ALA A 44 15.18 -16.22 -12.47
CA ALA A 44 15.86 -17.43 -12.91
C ALA A 44 15.23 -18.01 -14.16
N GLU A 45 16.06 -18.67 -14.97
CA GLU A 45 15.65 -19.53 -16.10
C GLU A 45 16.36 -20.88 -16.02
N ILE A 46 15.63 -21.94 -16.31
CA ILE A 46 16.19 -23.28 -16.48
C ILE A 46 15.87 -23.77 -17.89
N ASN A 47 16.91 -24.15 -18.66
CA ASN A 47 16.77 -24.68 -20.02
C ASN A 47 15.96 -23.76 -20.96
N GLY A 48 16.09 -22.44 -20.85
CA GLY A 48 15.38 -21.44 -21.64
C GLY A 48 13.95 -21.14 -21.16
N VAL A 49 13.54 -21.67 -20.01
CA VAL A 49 12.21 -21.46 -19.45
C VAL A 49 12.31 -20.65 -18.15
N ARG A 50 11.54 -19.57 -18.05
CA ARG A 50 11.43 -18.76 -16.84
C ARG A 50 10.95 -19.62 -15.65
N VAL A 51 11.56 -19.44 -14.49
CA VAL A 51 11.19 -20.09 -13.23
C VAL A 51 10.18 -19.21 -12.49
N GLY A 52 8.99 -19.76 -12.26
CA GLY A 52 7.93 -19.03 -11.56
C GLY A 52 7.28 -17.91 -12.38
N ASN A 53 6.43 -17.13 -11.75
CA ASN A 53 5.75 -15.96 -12.32
C ASN A 53 5.80 -14.75 -11.39
N GLU A 54 6.67 -14.82 -10.38
CA GLU A 54 6.94 -13.72 -9.47
C GLU A 54 7.70 -12.60 -10.18
N GLU A 55 7.36 -11.38 -9.83
CA GLU A 55 8.01 -10.17 -10.31
C GLU A 55 8.87 -9.56 -9.20
N LEU A 56 9.94 -8.87 -9.54
CA LEU A 56 10.81 -8.11 -8.65
C LEU A 56 11.36 -8.93 -7.44
N THR A 57 11.56 -10.24 -7.60
CA THR A 57 12.15 -11.13 -6.57
C THR A 57 13.57 -10.69 -6.21
N PRO A 58 13.97 -10.69 -4.92
CA PRO A 58 13.29 -11.20 -3.73
C PRO A 58 12.42 -10.16 -3.03
N GLY A 59 12.23 -8.98 -3.61
CA GLY A 59 11.51 -7.85 -3.04
C GLY A 59 12.35 -6.97 -2.13
N TRP A 60 11.71 -6.01 -1.45
CA TRP A 60 12.36 -5.04 -0.59
C TRP A 60 12.10 -5.33 0.89
N THR A 61 13.17 -5.52 1.65
CA THR A 61 13.19 -5.62 3.12
C THR A 61 14.30 -4.72 3.65
N SER A 62 14.38 -4.54 4.94
CA SER A 62 15.53 -3.91 5.59
C SER A 62 16.77 -4.76 5.38
N TYR A 63 17.42 -4.66 4.22
CA TYR A 63 18.50 -5.56 3.79
C TYR A 63 19.69 -5.64 4.75
N LYS A 64 19.87 -4.63 5.60
CA LYS A 64 20.87 -4.67 6.67
C LYS A 64 20.54 -5.66 7.78
N HIS A 65 19.27 -6.03 7.93
CA HIS A 65 18.75 -6.90 8.99
C HIS A 65 18.17 -8.20 8.43
N ARG A 66 17.46 -8.13 7.32
CA ARG A 66 16.72 -9.25 6.74
C ARG A 66 16.81 -9.23 5.23
N LEU A 67 17.04 -10.42 4.63
CA LEU A 67 17.02 -10.61 3.18
C LEU A 67 16.11 -11.80 2.87
N ARG A 68 15.08 -11.60 2.07
CA ARG A 68 14.19 -12.69 1.67
C ARG A 68 14.82 -13.57 0.60
N TYR A 69 14.44 -14.84 0.59
CA TYR A 69 14.70 -15.76 -0.50
C TYR A 69 13.39 -16.33 -1.05
N ALA A 70 13.35 -16.60 -2.35
CA ALA A 70 12.25 -17.29 -3.01
C ALA A 70 12.55 -18.78 -3.14
N THR A 71 11.49 -19.59 -3.20
CA THR A 71 11.58 -21.04 -3.36
C THR A 71 10.63 -21.50 -4.46
N PHE A 72 11.16 -22.26 -5.43
CA PHE A 72 10.40 -22.74 -6.57
C PHE A 72 10.49 -24.25 -6.72
N ASP A 73 9.37 -24.91 -6.99
CA ASP A 73 9.39 -26.28 -7.52
C ASP A 73 9.72 -26.20 -9.01
N VAL A 74 10.87 -26.76 -9.36
CA VAL A 74 11.40 -26.76 -10.72
C VAL A 74 11.53 -28.17 -11.29
N THR A 75 10.87 -29.16 -10.67
CA THR A 75 10.94 -30.58 -11.05
C THR A 75 10.67 -30.78 -12.54
N GLY A 76 9.62 -30.13 -13.09
CA GLY A 76 9.23 -30.21 -14.48
C GLY A 76 10.18 -29.53 -15.48
N LEU A 77 11.14 -28.75 -15.00
CA LEU A 77 12.12 -28.03 -15.83
C LEU A 77 13.44 -28.79 -15.96
N ILE A 78 13.71 -29.79 -15.11
CA ILE A 78 14.95 -30.58 -15.13
C ILE A 78 14.81 -31.68 -16.20
N ARG A 79 15.83 -31.80 -17.02
CA ARG A 79 15.90 -32.79 -18.10
C ARG A 79 17.00 -33.81 -17.81
N PRO A 80 16.84 -35.06 -18.27
CA PRO A 80 17.95 -36.02 -18.28
C PRO A 80 19.18 -35.49 -19.01
N GLY A 81 20.35 -35.72 -18.43
CA GLY A 81 21.63 -35.27 -19.03
C GLY A 81 21.92 -33.80 -18.74
N GLY A 82 22.33 -33.03 -19.74
CA GLY A 82 22.76 -31.64 -19.59
C GLY A 82 21.60 -30.67 -19.35
N ASN A 83 21.78 -29.74 -18.41
CA ASN A 83 20.87 -28.65 -18.08
C ASN A 83 21.63 -27.34 -17.96
N GLY A 84 20.94 -26.19 -18.14
CA GLY A 84 21.46 -24.87 -17.86
C GLY A 84 20.59 -24.14 -16.87
N LEU A 85 21.21 -23.46 -15.90
CA LEU A 85 20.58 -22.54 -14.97
C LEU A 85 21.16 -21.16 -15.19
N GLY A 86 20.32 -20.19 -15.51
CA GLY A 86 20.68 -18.80 -15.69
C GLY A 86 19.89 -17.88 -14.75
N ILE A 87 20.50 -16.77 -14.34
CA ILE A 87 19.87 -15.77 -13.50
C ILE A 87 20.10 -14.38 -14.11
N TRP A 88 19.01 -13.66 -14.34
CA TRP A 88 19.02 -12.24 -14.65
C TRP A 88 19.19 -11.44 -13.36
N LEU A 89 19.94 -10.33 -13.45
CA LEU A 89 20.12 -9.39 -12.36
C LEU A 89 19.53 -8.04 -12.78
N GLY A 90 18.92 -7.33 -11.87
CA GLY A 90 18.40 -5.96 -12.05
C GLY A 90 18.67 -5.11 -10.84
N ASP A 91 18.67 -3.78 -11.00
CA ASP A 91 19.03 -2.83 -9.95
C ASP A 91 18.06 -2.89 -8.76
N GLY A 92 16.75 -2.86 -9.03
CA GLY A 92 15.72 -2.89 -8.01
C GLY A 92 15.94 -1.86 -6.90
N TRP A 93 15.58 -2.22 -5.69
CA TRP A 93 15.79 -1.37 -4.50
C TRP A 93 17.23 -1.40 -3.96
N TRP A 94 18.06 -2.32 -4.40
CA TRP A 94 19.42 -2.47 -3.88
C TRP A 94 20.36 -1.37 -4.38
N ARG A 95 20.40 -1.20 -5.71
CA ARG A 95 21.34 -0.32 -6.40
C ARG A 95 20.64 0.84 -7.11
N GLY A 96 19.35 0.68 -7.41
CA GLY A 96 18.56 1.69 -8.11
C GLY A 96 18.31 2.94 -7.28
N GLN A 97 17.64 3.90 -7.90
CA GLN A 97 17.20 5.14 -7.25
C GLN A 97 16.09 4.83 -6.23
N LEU A 98 16.19 5.46 -5.05
CA LEU A 98 15.18 5.39 -3.99
C LEU A 98 14.92 6.79 -3.41
N GLY A 99 13.63 7.05 -3.09
CA GLY A 99 13.21 8.32 -2.49
C GLY A 99 13.44 9.51 -3.40
N PHE A 100 13.64 10.67 -2.82
CA PHE A 100 13.68 11.95 -3.51
C PHE A 100 15.01 12.20 -4.19
N GLY A 101 14.97 12.68 -5.43
CA GLY A 101 16.10 13.14 -6.20
C GLY A 101 16.84 12.03 -6.94
N SER A 102 17.26 12.33 -8.16
CA SER A 102 17.87 11.36 -9.09
C SER A 102 19.25 10.82 -8.66
N LEU A 103 19.87 11.41 -7.66
CA LEU A 103 21.21 11.02 -7.20
C LEU A 103 21.21 10.02 -6.04
N ASN A 104 20.04 9.70 -5.46
CA ASN A 104 19.96 8.79 -4.33
C ASN A 104 19.95 7.32 -4.79
N VAL A 105 21.11 6.82 -5.17
CA VAL A 105 21.36 5.48 -5.69
C VAL A 105 22.35 4.71 -4.79
N ASN A 106 22.44 3.38 -4.98
CA ASN A 106 23.38 2.51 -4.25
C ASN A 106 23.14 2.45 -2.73
N ASN A 107 21.90 2.64 -2.28
CA ASN A 107 21.58 2.74 -0.85
C ASN A 107 22.02 1.52 -0.02
N TYR A 108 22.09 0.34 -0.66
CA TYR A 108 22.53 -0.89 0.01
C TYR A 108 23.83 -1.44 -0.57
N GLY A 109 24.25 -1.01 -1.74
CA GLY A 109 25.52 -1.41 -2.36
C GLY A 109 25.59 -1.15 -3.85
N GLU A 110 26.81 -1.07 -4.37
CA GLU A 110 27.07 -0.75 -5.77
C GLU A 110 27.01 -1.94 -6.72
N ARG A 111 27.19 -3.17 -6.19
CA ARG A 111 27.29 -4.38 -7.00
C ARG A 111 26.02 -5.23 -6.90
N LEU A 112 25.59 -5.72 -8.04
CA LEU A 112 24.53 -6.72 -8.13
C LEU A 112 25.10 -8.12 -7.89
N GLY A 113 24.26 -8.99 -7.32
CA GLY A 113 24.65 -10.37 -7.08
C GLY A 113 23.47 -11.29 -6.88
N ALA A 114 23.69 -12.59 -7.05
CA ALA A 114 22.72 -13.62 -6.76
C ALA A 114 23.30 -14.71 -5.87
N GLN A 115 22.43 -15.37 -5.13
CA GLN A 115 22.71 -16.64 -4.48
C GLN A 115 21.62 -17.63 -4.85
N ALA A 116 22.02 -18.77 -5.38
CA ALA A 116 21.10 -19.82 -5.76
C ALA A 116 21.58 -21.18 -5.23
N GLN A 117 20.62 -22.02 -4.86
CA GLN A 117 20.84 -23.41 -4.52
C GLN A 117 19.71 -24.24 -5.16
N LEU A 118 20.07 -25.08 -6.11
CA LEU A 118 19.16 -26.03 -6.73
C LEU A 118 19.42 -27.42 -6.11
N GLU A 119 18.39 -28.01 -5.52
CA GLU A 119 18.40 -29.32 -4.94
C GLU A 119 17.60 -30.27 -5.81
N ILE A 120 18.23 -31.36 -6.28
CA ILE A 120 17.62 -32.37 -7.12
C ILE A 120 17.67 -33.70 -6.35
N THR A 121 16.52 -34.33 -6.18
CA THR A 121 16.40 -35.64 -5.53
C THR A 121 15.94 -36.65 -6.57
N ASP A 122 16.69 -37.75 -6.71
CA ASP A 122 16.33 -38.87 -7.59
C ASP A 122 15.28 -39.80 -6.94
N SER A 123 14.77 -40.77 -7.70
CA SER A 123 13.79 -41.78 -7.24
C SER A 123 14.29 -42.69 -6.12
N ARG A 124 15.62 -42.74 -5.88
CA ARG A 124 16.26 -43.51 -4.81
C ARG A 124 16.53 -42.69 -3.56
N GLY A 125 16.20 -41.37 -3.59
CA GLY A 125 16.44 -40.45 -2.52
C GLY A 125 17.84 -39.83 -2.47
N ASN A 126 18.69 -40.05 -3.49
CA ASN A 126 19.98 -39.38 -3.55
C ASN A 126 19.79 -37.90 -3.92
N ARG A 127 20.52 -37.03 -3.23
CA ARG A 127 20.43 -35.60 -3.41
C ARG A 127 21.66 -35.04 -4.10
N THR A 128 21.44 -34.31 -5.18
CA THR A 128 22.45 -33.49 -5.85
C THR A 128 22.16 -32.02 -5.61
N VAL A 129 23.20 -31.24 -5.30
CA VAL A 129 23.09 -29.79 -5.07
C VAL A 129 23.92 -29.04 -6.08
N VAL A 130 23.30 -28.10 -6.78
CA VAL A 130 23.98 -27.12 -7.64
C VAL A 130 23.87 -25.77 -6.94
N ALA A 131 24.99 -25.24 -6.46
CA ALA A 131 25.05 -23.98 -5.74
C ALA A 131 25.78 -22.91 -6.56
N SER A 132 25.47 -21.66 -6.28
CA SER A 132 26.22 -20.54 -6.86
C SER A 132 27.62 -20.45 -6.28
N ASP A 133 28.65 -20.61 -7.11
CA ASP A 133 30.08 -20.60 -6.76
C ASP A 133 30.94 -19.95 -7.85
N ALA A 134 32.26 -20.01 -7.67
CA ALA A 134 33.21 -19.39 -8.59
C ALA A 134 33.29 -20.08 -10.00
N THR A 135 32.65 -21.21 -10.22
CA THR A 135 32.62 -21.89 -11.51
C THR A 135 31.61 -21.30 -12.48
N TRP A 136 30.69 -20.47 -11.98
CA TRP A 136 29.70 -19.79 -12.79
C TRP A 136 30.34 -18.76 -13.72
N ARG A 137 29.61 -18.37 -14.77
CA ARG A 137 30.02 -17.35 -15.74
C ARG A 137 29.05 -16.17 -15.69
N ALA A 138 29.59 -14.98 -16.00
CA ALA A 138 28.82 -13.74 -16.08
C ALA A 138 28.92 -13.12 -17.48
N GLY A 139 27.80 -12.64 -17.99
CA GLY A 139 27.73 -11.97 -19.28
C GLY A 139 26.74 -10.82 -19.29
N GLY A 140 26.91 -9.88 -20.22
CA GLY A 140 25.94 -8.85 -20.50
C GLY A 140 24.67 -9.43 -21.13
N GLY A 141 23.62 -8.65 -21.18
CA GLY A 141 22.33 -9.04 -21.76
C GLY A 141 21.71 -7.93 -22.60
N PRO A 142 20.48 -8.11 -23.06
CA PRO A 142 19.73 -7.10 -23.81
C PRO A 142 19.29 -5.93 -22.93
N ILE A 143 19.21 -6.08 -21.59
CA ILE A 143 18.90 -4.98 -20.69
C ILE A 143 20.13 -4.08 -20.58
N LEU A 144 19.99 -2.83 -21.03
CA LEU A 144 21.06 -1.83 -21.02
C LEU A 144 21.03 -1.00 -19.74
N SER A 145 19.85 -0.81 -19.18
CA SER A 145 19.62 -0.21 -17.86
C SER A 145 18.30 -0.71 -17.28
N SER A 146 18.21 -0.76 -15.96
CA SER A 146 16.94 -1.02 -15.26
C SER A 146 16.81 -0.12 -14.07
N GLY A 147 15.60 0.37 -13.81
CA GLY A 147 15.31 1.21 -12.65
C GLY A 147 13.82 1.20 -12.36
N LEU A 148 13.46 1.18 -11.07
CA LEU A 148 12.05 1.18 -10.66
C LEU A 148 11.37 2.50 -11.03
N TYR A 149 12.12 3.62 -10.99
CA TYR A 149 11.59 4.96 -11.27
C TYR A 149 11.81 5.40 -12.71
N ASP A 150 13.00 5.08 -13.24
CA ASP A 150 13.38 5.51 -14.59
C ASP A 150 12.81 4.64 -15.70
N GLY A 151 12.62 3.35 -15.42
CA GLY A 151 12.23 2.37 -16.42
C GLY A 151 13.38 1.50 -16.91
N GLU A 152 13.15 0.75 -17.99
CA GLU A 152 14.08 -0.21 -18.56
C GLU A 152 14.46 0.18 -20.01
N ARG A 153 15.74 0.12 -20.32
CA ARG A 153 16.23 0.19 -21.71
C ARG A 153 16.64 -1.19 -22.16
N TYR A 154 16.03 -1.67 -23.24
CA TYR A 154 16.21 -3.02 -23.76
C TYR A 154 16.60 -2.99 -25.26
N ASP A 155 17.66 -3.70 -25.64
CA ASP A 155 18.06 -3.88 -27.02
C ASP A 155 17.83 -5.33 -27.43
N ALA A 156 16.75 -5.59 -28.18
CA ALA A 156 16.35 -6.93 -28.59
C ALA A 156 17.41 -7.62 -29.51
N ARG A 157 18.23 -6.85 -30.21
CA ARG A 157 19.32 -7.38 -31.05
C ARG A 157 20.40 -8.14 -30.26
N LEU A 158 20.47 -7.88 -28.94
CA LEU A 158 21.42 -8.51 -28.02
C LEU A 158 20.81 -9.71 -27.27
N HIS A 159 19.56 -10.05 -27.59
CA HIS A 159 18.86 -11.17 -26.95
C HIS A 159 19.24 -12.48 -27.65
N ASP A 160 19.78 -13.42 -26.89
CA ASP A 160 19.94 -14.83 -27.29
C ASP A 160 19.15 -15.70 -26.34
N SER A 161 18.01 -16.23 -26.77
CA SER A 161 17.11 -17.07 -25.95
C SER A 161 17.74 -18.39 -25.49
N ARG A 162 18.89 -18.80 -26.06
CA ARG A 162 19.61 -20.04 -25.71
C ARG A 162 20.51 -19.86 -24.48
N TRP A 163 20.70 -18.62 -23.99
CA TRP A 163 21.73 -18.27 -22.99
C TRP A 163 21.64 -19.09 -21.69
N SER A 164 20.46 -19.52 -21.27
CA SER A 164 20.22 -20.38 -20.11
C SER A 164 20.07 -21.86 -20.44
N GLY A 165 20.33 -22.22 -21.69
CA GLY A 165 20.25 -23.60 -22.16
C GLY A 165 21.56 -24.41 -21.95
N PRO A 166 21.49 -25.77 -22.01
CA PRO A 166 22.63 -26.64 -21.71
C PRO A 166 23.78 -26.55 -22.70
N SER A 167 23.51 -26.19 -23.95
CA SER A 167 24.49 -26.14 -25.03
C SER A 167 24.96 -24.74 -25.39
N PHE A 168 24.65 -23.75 -24.56
CA PHE A 168 25.13 -22.39 -24.77
C PHE A 168 26.64 -22.31 -24.52
N ASP A 169 27.38 -21.76 -25.47
CA ASP A 169 28.80 -21.51 -25.33
C ASP A 169 29.04 -20.21 -24.57
N ASP A 170 29.43 -20.34 -23.31
CA ASP A 170 29.77 -19.23 -22.43
C ASP A 170 31.28 -18.95 -22.27
N SER A 171 32.08 -19.53 -23.17
CA SER A 171 33.54 -19.36 -23.14
C SER A 171 33.98 -17.90 -23.26
N ALA A 172 33.19 -17.07 -23.96
CA ALA A 172 33.41 -15.62 -24.06
C ALA A 172 32.91 -14.81 -22.85
N TRP A 173 32.21 -15.44 -21.91
CA TRP A 173 31.69 -14.77 -20.71
C TRP A 173 32.81 -14.66 -19.66
N SER A 174 32.73 -13.62 -18.84
CA SER A 174 33.67 -13.40 -17.73
C SER A 174 33.44 -14.42 -16.60
N ALA A 175 34.45 -14.58 -15.75
CA ALA A 175 34.24 -15.23 -14.46
C ALA A 175 33.26 -14.43 -13.59
N VAL A 176 32.70 -15.07 -12.59
CA VAL A 176 31.98 -14.39 -11.51
C VAL A 176 32.95 -14.03 -10.39
N ARG A 177 32.62 -12.95 -9.68
CA ARG A 177 33.26 -12.58 -8.42
C ARG A 177 32.44 -13.12 -7.26
N ILE A 178 33.10 -13.68 -6.25
CA ILE A 178 32.44 -14.01 -4.98
C ILE A 178 32.27 -12.71 -4.19
N LEU A 179 31.00 -12.37 -3.89
CA LEU A 179 30.63 -11.19 -3.12
C LEU A 179 30.35 -11.59 -1.67
N PRO A 180 30.68 -10.70 -0.70
CA PRO A 180 30.22 -10.88 0.68
C PRO A 180 28.69 -10.99 0.70
N SER A 181 28.15 -11.86 1.53
CA SER A 181 26.71 -11.87 1.79
C SER A 181 26.32 -10.60 2.55
N PRO A 182 25.15 -10.02 2.30
CA PRO A 182 24.61 -8.96 3.16
C PRO A 182 24.58 -9.39 4.61
N SER A 183 24.66 -8.43 5.53
CA SER A 183 24.63 -8.70 6.98
C SER A 183 23.26 -9.23 7.44
N GLY A 184 22.22 -9.02 6.67
CA GLY A 184 20.87 -9.47 6.99
C GLY A 184 20.70 -10.99 7.01
N THR A 185 19.87 -11.49 7.93
CA THR A 185 19.49 -12.91 7.99
C THR A 185 18.61 -13.28 6.80
N LEU A 186 18.88 -14.43 6.17
CA LEU A 186 18.02 -15.01 5.15
C LEU A 186 16.70 -15.46 5.78
N VAL A 187 15.57 -14.96 5.24
CA VAL A 187 14.23 -15.27 5.76
C VAL A 187 13.29 -15.68 4.63
N ALA A 188 12.36 -16.58 4.93
CA ALA A 188 11.26 -16.87 4.03
C ALA A 188 10.25 -15.71 3.98
N PRO A 189 9.56 -15.50 2.87
CA PRO A 189 8.46 -14.53 2.79
C PRO A 189 7.28 -14.96 3.68
N THR A 190 6.54 -13.99 4.19
CA THR A 190 5.32 -14.22 5.00
C THR A 190 4.05 -13.92 4.23
N GLY A 191 4.14 -13.11 3.18
CA GLY A 191 3.06 -12.75 2.27
C GLY A 191 3.24 -13.33 0.87
N PRO A 192 2.23 -13.19 0.01
CA PRO A 192 2.35 -13.56 -1.41
C PRO A 192 3.35 -12.65 -2.12
N PRO A 193 3.95 -13.12 -3.24
CA PRO A 193 4.86 -12.31 -4.04
C PRO A 193 4.14 -11.29 -4.91
N VAL A 194 4.90 -10.36 -5.47
CA VAL A 194 4.43 -9.49 -6.56
C VAL A 194 4.24 -10.34 -7.82
N ARG A 195 3.11 -10.12 -8.51
CA ARG A 195 2.76 -10.78 -9.78
C ARG A 195 2.06 -9.85 -10.74
N VAL A 196 2.03 -10.23 -12.00
CA VAL A 196 1.02 -9.72 -12.94
C VAL A 196 -0.29 -10.40 -12.59
N THR A 197 -1.25 -9.63 -12.10
CA THR A 197 -2.54 -10.14 -11.57
C THR A 197 -3.70 -9.95 -12.54
N GLN A 198 -3.57 -9.01 -13.48
CA GLN A 198 -4.61 -8.65 -14.44
C GLN A 198 -4.00 -8.02 -15.69
N GLU A 199 -4.67 -8.19 -16.83
CA GLU A 199 -4.36 -7.50 -18.08
C GLU A 199 -5.46 -6.48 -18.39
N LEU A 200 -5.07 -5.24 -18.72
CA LEU A 200 -5.99 -4.18 -19.12
C LEU A 200 -5.71 -3.83 -20.59
N PRO A 201 -6.69 -4.08 -21.49
CA PRO A 201 -6.61 -3.54 -22.84
C PRO A 201 -6.81 -2.02 -22.82
N PRO A 202 -6.37 -1.30 -23.85
CA PRO A 202 -6.64 0.12 -23.97
C PRO A 202 -8.15 0.38 -24.15
N VAL A 203 -8.69 1.38 -23.46
CA VAL A 203 -10.06 1.87 -23.68
C VAL A 203 -10.10 2.92 -24.78
N SER A 204 -8.98 3.62 -25.02
CA SER A 204 -8.80 4.47 -26.20
C SER A 204 -7.34 4.56 -26.62
N ILE A 205 -7.12 4.78 -27.93
CA ILE A 205 -5.82 5.02 -28.54
C ILE A 205 -5.98 6.25 -29.42
N ASN A 206 -5.21 7.30 -29.14
CA ASN A 206 -5.31 8.59 -29.82
C ASN A 206 -4.01 8.89 -30.60
N ASP A 207 -4.13 8.98 -31.94
CA ASP A 207 -3.06 9.45 -32.82
C ASP A 207 -2.95 10.98 -32.74
N ARG A 208 -1.79 11.48 -32.37
CA ARG A 208 -1.52 12.93 -32.30
C ARG A 208 -1.00 13.52 -33.60
N SER A 209 -0.89 12.72 -34.65
CA SER A 209 -0.42 13.14 -36.00
C SER A 209 1.00 13.73 -36.03
N ASP A 210 1.73 13.69 -34.92
CA ASP A 210 3.14 14.12 -34.78
C ASP A 210 4.08 12.95 -34.48
N GLY A 211 3.58 11.71 -34.61
CA GLY A 211 4.31 10.47 -34.31
C GLY A 211 4.16 10.00 -32.86
N ARG A 212 3.29 10.64 -32.08
CA ARG A 212 2.93 10.23 -30.72
C ARG A 212 1.56 9.55 -30.69
N TRP A 213 1.47 8.49 -29.91
CA TRP A 213 0.24 7.78 -29.59
C TRP A 213 -0.04 7.91 -28.09
N ILE A 214 -1.23 8.41 -27.71
CA ILE A 214 -1.66 8.47 -26.32
C ILE A 214 -2.71 7.40 -26.07
N ILE A 215 -2.43 6.52 -25.11
CA ILE A 215 -3.26 5.38 -24.72
C ILE A 215 -3.88 5.68 -23.37
N ASP A 216 -5.20 5.48 -23.22
CA ASP A 216 -5.91 5.41 -21.94
C ASP A 216 -6.25 3.94 -21.64
N PHE A 217 -5.79 3.41 -20.50
CA PHE A 217 -6.14 2.09 -20.00
C PHE A 217 -7.39 2.10 -19.10
N GLY A 218 -8.01 3.26 -18.90
CA GLY A 218 -9.24 3.44 -18.14
C GLY A 218 -9.08 3.38 -16.62
N GLN A 219 -7.94 2.92 -16.11
CA GLN A 219 -7.67 2.72 -14.69
C GLN A 219 -6.25 3.16 -14.32
N ASN A 220 -6.11 4.02 -13.31
CA ASN A 220 -4.82 4.31 -12.70
C ASN A 220 -4.38 3.11 -11.83
N HIS A 221 -3.16 2.60 -12.04
CA HIS A 221 -2.67 1.38 -11.37
C HIS A 221 -1.16 1.29 -11.41
N SER A 222 -0.59 0.38 -10.62
CA SER A 222 0.82 -0.04 -10.76
C SER A 222 0.95 -1.17 -11.78
N GLY A 223 1.98 -1.07 -12.65
CA GLY A 223 2.16 -2.07 -13.69
C GLY A 223 3.28 -1.77 -14.67
N LYS A 224 3.24 -2.47 -15.78
CA LYS A 224 4.14 -2.31 -16.94
C LYS A 224 3.38 -2.60 -18.23
N ILE A 225 3.89 -2.15 -19.37
CA ILE A 225 3.22 -2.35 -20.65
C ILE A 225 3.84 -3.54 -21.40
N ARG A 226 2.98 -4.38 -21.98
CA ARG A 226 3.35 -5.34 -23.02
C ARG A 226 3.03 -4.73 -24.37
N LEU A 227 4.06 -4.55 -25.19
CA LEU A 227 3.98 -3.95 -26.52
C LEU A 227 4.43 -4.94 -27.58
N ARG A 228 3.75 -4.95 -28.74
CA ARG A 228 4.19 -5.73 -29.90
C ARG A 228 5.48 -5.14 -30.48
N THR A 229 6.44 -5.99 -30.83
CA THR A 229 7.71 -5.57 -31.42
C THR A 229 7.58 -5.47 -32.91
N LYS A 230 6.90 -4.44 -33.42
CA LYS A 230 6.62 -4.27 -34.87
C LYS A 230 7.45 -3.10 -35.42
N GLY A 231 8.74 -3.32 -35.59
CA GLY A 231 9.68 -2.32 -36.14
C GLY A 231 10.83 -2.97 -36.89
N GLY A 232 11.52 -2.18 -37.69
CA GLY A 232 12.77 -2.62 -38.33
C GLY A 232 13.89 -2.82 -37.29
N SER A 233 14.90 -3.62 -37.61
CA SER A 233 16.06 -3.79 -36.73
C SER A 233 16.76 -2.44 -36.50
N GLY A 234 16.84 -2.01 -35.26
CA GLY A 234 17.42 -0.75 -34.84
C GLY A 234 16.40 0.36 -34.58
N ASP A 235 15.11 0.17 -34.95
CA ASP A 235 14.06 1.13 -34.55
C ASP A 235 13.89 1.15 -33.04
N VAL A 236 13.66 2.35 -32.49
CA VAL A 236 13.49 2.54 -31.06
C VAL A 236 12.05 2.93 -30.76
N LEU A 237 11.39 2.13 -29.94
CA LEU A 237 10.08 2.42 -29.36
C LEU A 237 10.27 2.96 -27.95
N THR A 238 9.61 4.08 -27.63
CA THR A 238 9.67 4.69 -26.30
C THR A 238 8.27 4.75 -25.72
N LEU A 239 8.13 4.29 -24.46
CA LEU A 239 6.89 4.30 -23.69
C LEU A 239 7.10 5.20 -22.48
N ARG A 240 6.30 6.24 -22.34
CA ARG A 240 6.31 7.13 -21.19
C ARG A 240 4.97 7.09 -20.48
N HIS A 241 4.99 7.02 -19.15
CA HIS A 241 3.82 6.76 -18.32
C HIS A 241 3.33 8.02 -17.61
N SER A 242 2.01 8.17 -17.43
CA SER A 242 1.39 9.30 -16.71
C SER A 242 0.11 8.87 -16.02
N GLU A 243 -0.20 9.51 -14.87
CA GLU A 243 -1.44 9.26 -14.13
C GLU A 243 -2.63 10.02 -14.69
N ILE A 244 -2.41 11.19 -15.31
CA ILE A 244 -3.47 12.12 -15.69
C ILE A 244 -3.16 12.85 -17.01
N LEU A 245 -4.21 13.24 -17.70
CA LEU A 245 -4.12 14.18 -18.84
C LEU A 245 -4.58 15.58 -18.41
N ILE A 246 -3.83 16.60 -18.82
CA ILE A 246 -4.24 18.00 -18.75
C ILE A 246 -4.39 18.51 -20.20
N ASP A 247 -5.54 19.07 -20.52
CA ASP A 247 -5.88 19.51 -21.89
C ASP A 247 -5.67 18.41 -22.95
N GLY A 248 -5.84 17.14 -22.55
CA GLY A 248 -5.67 15.98 -23.41
C GLY A 248 -4.21 15.55 -23.62
N GLU A 249 -3.23 16.18 -22.98
CA GLU A 249 -1.81 15.79 -22.99
C GLU A 249 -1.39 15.14 -21.68
N PRO A 250 -0.50 14.11 -21.69
CA PRO A 250 0.00 13.51 -20.47
C PRO A 250 0.77 14.52 -19.61
N ALA A 251 0.39 14.64 -18.35
CA ALA A 251 1.10 15.47 -17.38
C ALA A 251 2.20 14.65 -16.69
N TYR A 252 3.41 15.18 -16.73
CA TYR A 252 4.60 14.50 -16.16
C TYR A 252 5.13 15.18 -14.90
N GLU A 253 4.61 16.36 -14.56
CA GLU A 253 5.01 17.10 -13.37
C GLU A 253 4.85 16.29 -12.07
N PRO A 254 3.76 15.49 -11.91
CA PRO A 254 3.59 14.67 -10.71
C PRO A 254 4.66 13.57 -10.54
N LEU A 255 5.40 13.24 -11.60
CA LEU A 255 6.50 12.25 -11.53
C LEU A 255 7.75 12.80 -10.85
N ARG A 256 7.90 14.14 -10.77
CA ARG A 256 9.11 14.82 -10.30
C ARG A 256 10.35 14.34 -11.06
N ASP A 257 11.35 13.77 -10.38
CA ASP A 257 12.60 13.28 -11.02
C ASP A 257 12.49 11.86 -11.59
N ALA A 258 11.38 11.13 -11.39
CA ALA A 258 11.17 9.82 -12.00
C ALA A 258 10.90 9.96 -13.50
N ARG A 259 11.71 9.32 -14.33
CA ARG A 259 11.55 9.38 -15.79
C ARG A 259 10.33 8.59 -16.30
N ALA A 260 9.97 7.50 -15.62
CA ALA A 260 8.88 6.56 -15.94
C ALA A 260 8.82 6.20 -17.43
N THR A 261 9.99 5.87 -18.01
CA THR A 261 10.18 5.71 -19.47
C THR A 261 10.88 4.41 -19.80
N ASP A 262 10.21 3.54 -20.57
CA ASP A 262 10.81 2.32 -21.11
C ASP A 262 11.19 2.51 -22.57
N GLU A 263 12.33 1.95 -22.98
CA GLU A 263 12.85 2.01 -24.34
C GLU A 263 13.14 0.61 -24.88
N LEU A 264 12.59 0.28 -26.05
CA LEU A 264 12.87 -0.95 -26.79
C LEU A 264 13.56 -0.63 -28.12
N THR A 265 14.78 -1.14 -28.31
CA THR A 265 15.39 -1.22 -29.65
C THR A 265 14.98 -2.55 -30.28
N CYS A 266 14.25 -2.51 -31.39
CA CYS A 266 13.74 -3.67 -32.11
C CYS A 266 14.87 -4.44 -32.82
N ASP A 267 14.69 -5.75 -32.96
CA ASP A 267 15.59 -6.62 -33.74
C ASP A 267 15.08 -6.90 -35.17
N GLY A 268 13.87 -6.43 -35.48
CA GLY A 268 13.19 -6.68 -36.76
C GLY A 268 12.28 -7.93 -36.76
N THR A 269 12.13 -8.60 -35.60
CA THR A 269 11.19 -9.72 -35.45
C THR A 269 9.85 -9.25 -34.91
N ASP A 270 8.77 -9.91 -35.36
CA ASP A 270 7.43 -9.68 -34.81
C ASP A 270 7.23 -10.56 -33.56
N GLY A 271 6.84 -9.95 -32.47
CA GLY A 271 6.62 -10.61 -31.19
C GLY A 271 6.02 -9.66 -30.16
N PHE A 272 6.20 -9.95 -28.89
CA PHE A 272 5.81 -9.07 -27.78
C PHE A 272 6.97 -8.89 -26.81
N TRP A 273 7.08 -7.70 -26.28
CA TRP A 273 8.04 -7.34 -25.23
C TRP A 273 7.33 -6.62 -24.09
N SER A 274 7.83 -6.82 -22.88
CA SER A 274 7.54 -5.98 -21.72
C SER A 274 8.80 -5.83 -20.88
N PRO A 275 9.03 -4.69 -20.22
CA PRO A 275 10.17 -4.51 -19.33
C PRO A 275 10.15 -5.54 -18.20
N ARG A 276 11.35 -5.91 -17.69
CA ARG A 276 11.50 -7.00 -16.73
C ARG A 276 11.60 -6.49 -15.28
N PHE A 277 12.43 -5.47 -15.05
CA PHE A 277 12.84 -5.05 -13.72
C PHE A 277 12.41 -3.61 -13.37
N THR A 278 11.21 -3.25 -13.77
CA THR A 278 10.58 -1.96 -13.46
C THR A 278 9.10 -2.12 -13.13
N VAL A 279 8.53 -1.10 -12.53
CA VAL A 279 7.10 -0.94 -12.29
C VAL A 279 6.75 0.55 -12.29
N HIS A 280 5.68 0.92 -12.97
CA HIS A 280 5.20 2.30 -13.08
C HIS A 280 3.80 2.43 -12.48
N GLY A 281 3.46 3.63 -11.97
CA GLY A 281 2.11 4.04 -11.65
C GLY A 281 1.55 4.89 -12.78
N TYR A 282 0.42 4.48 -13.39
CA TYR A 282 -0.13 5.18 -14.54
C TYR A 282 -1.56 4.77 -14.88
N ARG A 283 -2.26 5.65 -15.57
CA ARG A 283 -3.47 5.36 -16.33
C ARG A 283 -3.22 5.52 -17.82
N TYR A 284 -2.33 6.44 -18.18
CA TYR A 284 -2.03 6.83 -19.55
C TYR A 284 -0.60 6.47 -19.92
N ALA A 285 -0.41 6.17 -21.21
CA ALA A 285 0.93 6.00 -21.76
C ALA A 285 1.06 6.76 -23.09
N GLU A 286 2.23 7.37 -23.29
CA GLU A 286 2.64 7.91 -24.56
C GLU A 286 3.60 6.94 -25.23
N ILE A 287 3.34 6.59 -26.49
CA ILE A 287 4.24 5.77 -27.31
C ILE A 287 4.76 6.60 -28.48
N THR A 288 6.08 6.57 -28.67
CA THR A 288 6.76 7.15 -29.83
C THR A 288 7.62 6.12 -30.56
N GLY A 289 7.98 6.43 -31.81
CA GLY A 289 8.75 5.50 -32.66
C GLY A 289 7.94 4.40 -33.34
N TRP A 290 6.64 4.31 -33.07
CA TRP A 290 5.74 3.33 -33.67
C TRP A 290 5.42 3.67 -35.13
N SER A 291 5.51 2.68 -36.02
CA SER A 291 5.24 2.82 -37.45
C SER A 291 3.86 2.27 -37.84
N GLY A 292 3.06 3.08 -38.50
CA GLY A 292 1.70 2.72 -38.92
C GLY A 292 0.67 2.84 -37.79
N PRO A 293 -0.58 2.35 -37.99
CA PRO A 293 -1.62 2.41 -36.96
C PRO A 293 -1.26 1.53 -35.76
N LEU A 294 -1.44 2.08 -34.56
CA LEU A 294 -1.39 1.31 -33.30
C LEU A 294 -2.78 0.75 -33.02
N LEU A 295 -2.87 -0.57 -32.90
CA LEU A 295 -4.14 -1.27 -32.70
C LEU A 295 -4.27 -1.75 -31.24
N PRO A 296 -5.50 -1.97 -30.74
CA PRO A 296 -5.70 -2.45 -29.37
C PRO A 296 -4.98 -3.76 -29.01
N GLU A 297 -4.82 -4.65 -29.98
CA GLU A 297 -4.08 -5.92 -29.82
C GLU A 297 -2.56 -5.76 -29.77
N ASP A 298 -2.02 -4.60 -30.15
CA ASP A 298 -0.59 -4.32 -30.14
C ASP A 298 -0.07 -3.91 -28.74
N VAL A 299 -0.97 -3.47 -27.85
CA VAL A 299 -0.60 -2.93 -26.54
C VAL A 299 -1.54 -3.38 -25.42
N THR A 300 -0.97 -3.78 -24.27
CA THR A 300 -1.74 -4.20 -23.10
C THR A 300 -1.00 -3.75 -21.85
N SER A 301 -1.73 -3.19 -20.88
CA SER A 301 -1.16 -2.96 -19.56
C SER A 301 -1.23 -4.22 -18.70
N LEU A 302 -0.12 -4.56 -18.05
CA LEU A 302 0.04 -5.67 -17.12
C LEU A 302 0.01 -5.10 -15.70
N VAL A 303 -1.12 -5.27 -15.01
CA VAL A 303 -1.28 -4.80 -13.62
C VAL A 303 -0.39 -5.62 -12.69
N MET A 304 0.50 -4.94 -11.98
CA MET A 304 1.48 -5.56 -11.08
C MET A 304 1.28 -5.07 -9.64
N HIS A 305 1.07 -5.99 -8.74
CA HIS A 305 1.07 -5.75 -7.29
C HIS A 305 1.30 -7.06 -6.52
N THR A 306 1.51 -6.97 -5.23
CA THR A 306 1.53 -8.16 -4.37
C THR A 306 0.19 -8.89 -4.48
N ASP A 307 0.21 -10.20 -4.75
CA ASP A 307 -0.96 -11.02 -5.09
C ASP A 307 -1.83 -11.32 -3.84
N ILE A 308 -2.26 -10.24 -3.17
CA ILE A 308 -3.13 -10.29 -1.98
C ILE A 308 -4.56 -10.64 -2.37
N ALA A 309 -5.15 -11.59 -1.66
CA ALA A 309 -6.53 -12.05 -1.94
C ALA A 309 -7.57 -11.02 -1.50
N ARG A 310 -8.55 -10.74 -2.37
CA ARG A 310 -9.70 -9.90 -2.04
C ARG A 310 -10.54 -10.55 -0.94
N ARG A 311 -10.89 -9.81 0.14
CA ARG A 311 -11.69 -10.28 1.26
C ARG A 311 -13.01 -9.56 1.43
N GLY A 312 -13.09 -8.28 1.09
CA GLY A 312 -14.25 -7.44 1.33
C GLY A 312 -14.81 -6.79 0.07
N TRP A 313 -16.12 -6.70 -0.02
CA TRP A 313 -16.87 -6.04 -1.10
C TRP A 313 -17.95 -5.17 -0.49
N PHE A 314 -18.24 -4.08 -1.16
CA PHE A 314 -19.28 -3.11 -0.81
C PHE A 314 -19.97 -2.63 -2.07
N GLU A 315 -21.27 -2.40 -1.97
CA GLU A 315 -22.09 -1.79 -3.01
C GLU A 315 -23.24 -1.03 -2.35
N CYS A 316 -23.65 0.09 -2.91
CA CYS A 316 -24.82 0.84 -2.48
C CYS A 316 -25.57 1.45 -3.68
N SER A 317 -26.71 2.07 -3.44
CA SER A 317 -27.55 2.69 -4.48
C SER A 317 -27.00 4.02 -5.04
N ASP A 318 -25.85 4.53 -4.56
CA ASP A 318 -25.17 5.71 -5.12
C ASP A 318 -23.91 5.26 -5.87
N ASP A 319 -23.95 5.26 -7.20
CA ASP A 319 -22.83 4.82 -8.05
C ASP A 319 -21.55 5.62 -7.83
N ARG A 320 -21.63 6.87 -7.38
CA ARG A 320 -20.45 7.69 -7.08
C ARG A 320 -19.69 7.15 -5.86
N LEU A 321 -20.43 6.64 -4.86
CA LEU A 321 -19.83 6.01 -3.68
C LEU A 321 -19.27 4.63 -4.02
N ASN A 322 -19.89 3.89 -4.93
CA ASN A 322 -19.32 2.66 -5.46
C ASN A 322 -17.99 2.94 -6.18
N ALA A 323 -17.93 4.00 -7.01
CA ALA A 323 -16.70 4.43 -7.67
C ALA A 323 -15.61 4.87 -6.67
N LEU A 324 -15.99 5.57 -5.59
CA LEU A 324 -15.05 5.92 -4.50
C LEU A 324 -14.50 4.68 -3.81
N HIS A 325 -15.36 3.71 -3.50
CA HIS A 325 -14.94 2.45 -2.91
C HIS A 325 -13.97 1.68 -3.83
N ASP A 326 -14.29 1.59 -5.12
CA ASP A 326 -13.42 0.95 -6.11
C ASP A 326 -12.09 1.69 -6.27
N SER A 327 -12.09 3.03 -6.20
CA SER A 327 -10.86 3.83 -6.21
C SER A 327 -9.94 3.48 -5.03
N ALA A 328 -10.50 3.30 -3.82
CA ALA A 328 -9.70 2.86 -2.66
C ALA A 328 -9.16 1.43 -2.82
N VAL A 329 -9.92 0.54 -3.46
CA VAL A 329 -9.49 -0.82 -3.80
C VAL A 329 -8.29 -0.80 -4.75
N TRP A 330 -8.35 -0.01 -5.81
CA TRP A 330 -7.28 0.12 -6.77
C TRP A 330 -6.05 0.83 -6.18
N THR A 331 -6.27 1.81 -5.32
CA THR A 331 -5.20 2.48 -4.58
C THR A 331 -4.43 1.50 -3.71
N LEU A 332 -5.13 0.64 -2.93
CA LEU A 332 -4.46 -0.35 -2.10
C LEU A 332 -3.65 -1.35 -2.93
N ARG A 333 -4.22 -1.85 -4.04
CA ARG A 333 -3.49 -2.73 -4.97
C ARG A 333 -2.22 -2.06 -5.48
N SER A 334 -2.32 -0.82 -5.94
CA SER A 334 -1.22 -0.07 -6.55
C SER A 334 -0.09 0.25 -5.58
N ASN A 335 -0.42 0.43 -4.31
CA ASN A 335 0.52 0.85 -3.27
C ASN A 335 1.04 -0.32 -2.41
N ILE A 336 0.68 -1.57 -2.75
CA ILE A 336 1.33 -2.76 -2.19
C ILE A 336 2.08 -3.50 -3.30
N VAL A 337 3.26 -3.00 -3.64
CA VAL A 337 4.22 -3.67 -4.51
C VAL A 337 5.37 -4.15 -3.65
N ASP A 338 5.21 -5.36 -3.11
CA ASP A 338 6.08 -6.02 -2.15
C ASP A 338 5.97 -5.52 -0.71
N LEU A 339 5.92 -4.23 -0.49
CA LEU A 339 5.62 -3.57 0.79
C LEU A 339 4.65 -2.40 0.57
N PRO A 340 4.01 -1.87 1.63
CA PRO A 340 3.15 -0.71 1.47
C PRO A 340 3.98 0.54 1.20
N THR A 341 3.72 1.20 0.06
CA THR A 341 4.31 2.49 -0.30
C THR A 341 3.25 3.60 -0.28
N ASP A 342 3.69 4.83 -0.22
CA ASP A 342 2.84 6.02 -0.30
C ASP A 342 2.21 6.20 -1.68
N CYS A 343 3.00 6.00 -2.74
CA CYS A 343 2.63 6.20 -4.13
C CYS A 343 3.34 5.20 -5.06
N PRO A 344 2.81 4.94 -6.29
CA PRO A 344 3.43 3.99 -7.22
C PRO A 344 4.21 4.63 -8.38
N GLN A 345 4.16 5.97 -8.59
CA GLN A 345 4.53 6.58 -9.87
C GLN A 345 5.79 7.46 -9.85
N ARG A 346 6.02 8.22 -8.78
CA ARG A 346 7.04 9.29 -8.72
C ARG A 346 8.32 8.86 -8.02
N ASP A 347 9.30 9.75 -7.92
CA ASP A 347 10.53 9.58 -7.14
C ASP A 347 10.26 9.72 -5.64
N GLU A 348 9.69 8.75 -5.03
CA GLU A 348 9.38 8.60 -3.60
C GLU A 348 9.25 7.13 -3.28
N ARG A 349 8.04 6.56 -3.42
CA ARG A 349 7.71 5.14 -3.30
C ARG A 349 8.39 4.49 -2.10
N LEU A 350 8.27 5.14 -0.94
CA LEU A 350 8.84 4.68 0.32
C LEU A 350 7.77 4.00 1.18
N GLY A 351 8.21 3.17 2.11
CA GLY A 351 7.33 2.54 3.09
C GLY A 351 6.91 3.50 4.20
N TRP A 352 6.20 4.58 3.85
CA TRP A 352 5.73 5.58 4.80
C TRP A 352 4.79 4.95 5.83
N THR A 353 5.16 5.12 7.10
CA THR A 353 4.48 4.44 8.20
C THR A 353 3.12 5.05 8.52
N GLY A 354 2.96 6.35 8.29
CA GLY A 354 1.70 7.06 8.50
C GLY A 354 0.60 6.61 7.55
N ASP A 355 0.91 6.50 6.27
CA ASP A 355 -0.05 6.17 5.21
C ASP A 355 -0.71 4.82 5.42
N VAL A 356 0.08 3.80 5.69
CA VAL A 356 -0.46 2.46 5.96
C VAL A 356 -1.18 2.40 7.30
N GLN A 357 -0.72 3.15 8.32
CA GLN A 357 -1.35 3.16 9.63
C GLN A 357 -2.78 3.69 9.56
N VAL A 358 -3.01 4.83 8.90
CA VAL A 358 -4.36 5.42 8.79
C VAL A 358 -5.29 4.61 7.90
N PHE A 359 -4.74 3.83 6.97
CA PHE A 359 -5.52 3.00 6.05
C PHE A 359 -5.70 1.55 6.53
N ALA A 360 -4.96 1.08 7.53
CA ALA A 360 -4.95 -0.32 7.97
C ALA A 360 -6.35 -0.90 8.28
N PRO A 361 -7.28 -0.20 8.96
CA PRO A 361 -8.64 -0.72 9.18
C PRO A 361 -9.38 -1.01 7.87
N ALA A 362 -9.32 -0.11 6.89
CA ALA A 362 -9.91 -0.31 5.56
C ALA A 362 -9.20 -1.45 4.81
N ALA A 363 -7.86 -1.48 4.84
CA ALA A 363 -7.07 -2.52 4.17
C ALA A 363 -7.44 -3.93 4.64
N THR A 364 -7.61 -4.14 5.94
CA THR A 364 -7.95 -5.46 6.52
C THR A 364 -9.34 -5.95 6.12
N PHE A 365 -10.27 -5.03 5.86
CA PHE A 365 -11.57 -5.39 5.29
C PHE A 365 -11.44 -5.74 3.81
N LEU A 366 -10.71 -4.92 3.05
CA LEU A 366 -10.65 -5.02 1.58
C LEU A 366 -9.87 -6.26 1.10
N PHE A 367 -8.73 -6.56 1.72
CA PHE A 367 -7.83 -7.64 1.28
C PHE A 367 -7.20 -8.40 2.45
N ASP A 368 -6.67 -9.59 2.16
CA ASP A 368 -5.80 -10.33 3.07
C ASP A 368 -4.39 -9.72 3.08
N VAL A 369 -4.25 -8.63 3.80
CA VAL A 369 -2.97 -7.93 3.96
C VAL A 369 -2.11 -8.49 5.11
N THR A 370 -2.60 -9.48 5.84
CA THR A 370 -1.98 -9.97 7.09
C THR A 370 -0.53 -10.41 6.87
N GLY A 371 -0.27 -11.24 5.86
CA GLY A 371 1.09 -11.76 5.62
C GLY A 371 2.08 -10.70 5.17
N VAL A 372 1.63 -9.75 4.32
CA VAL A 372 2.47 -8.65 3.82
C VAL A 372 2.80 -7.69 4.96
N LEU A 373 1.78 -7.22 5.69
CA LEU A 373 2.00 -6.27 6.78
C LEU A 373 2.75 -6.89 7.97
N ASP A 374 2.52 -8.18 8.32
CA ASP A 374 3.35 -8.88 9.32
C ASP A 374 4.82 -8.91 8.88
N GLY A 375 5.07 -9.20 7.59
CA GLY A 375 6.43 -9.19 7.04
C GLY A 375 7.10 -7.81 7.14
N TRP A 376 6.38 -6.77 6.75
CA TRP A 376 6.87 -5.39 6.82
C TRP A 376 7.01 -4.87 8.27
N LEU A 377 6.09 -5.20 9.16
CA LEU A 377 6.20 -4.85 10.59
C LEU A 377 7.42 -5.49 11.27
N ARG A 378 7.93 -6.60 10.76
CA ARG A 378 9.22 -7.16 11.23
C ARG A 378 10.40 -6.28 10.81
N ASP A 379 10.32 -5.61 9.66
CA ASP A 379 11.32 -4.61 9.26
C ASP A 379 11.19 -3.34 10.13
N VAL A 380 9.96 -2.89 10.43
CA VAL A 380 9.70 -1.82 11.41
C VAL A 380 10.35 -2.15 12.76
N ALA A 381 10.18 -3.38 13.25
CA ALA A 381 10.78 -3.83 14.51
C ALA A 381 12.32 -3.88 14.44
N ALA A 382 12.88 -4.30 13.30
CA ALA A 382 14.33 -4.39 13.10
C ALA A 382 15.01 -3.01 13.02
N GLU A 383 14.30 -2.00 12.50
CA GLU A 383 14.81 -0.64 12.35
C GLU A 383 14.39 0.31 13.48
N GLN A 384 13.60 -0.18 14.44
CA GLN A 384 13.25 0.64 15.62
C GLN A 384 14.50 1.11 16.34
N MET A 385 14.63 2.41 16.54
CA MET A 385 15.78 3.03 17.18
C MET A 385 15.94 2.57 18.64
N PRO A 386 17.16 2.56 19.19
CA PRO A 386 17.39 2.17 20.60
C PRO A 386 16.54 2.97 21.61
N THR A 387 16.25 4.22 21.29
CA THR A 387 15.39 5.12 22.06
C THR A 387 13.91 4.81 21.96
N GLY A 388 13.50 3.95 21.01
CA GLY A 388 12.15 3.41 20.88
C GLY A 388 11.28 4.01 19.77
N TRP A 389 11.67 5.14 19.17
CA TRP A 389 10.94 5.68 18.02
C TRP A 389 11.27 4.91 16.72
N ILE A 390 10.48 5.10 15.71
CA ILE A 390 10.54 4.40 14.43
C ILE A 390 10.84 5.41 13.33
N PRO A 391 11.68 5.11 12.34
CA PRO A 391 11.81 5.96 11.15
C PRO A 391 10.44 6.19 10.48
N LEU A 392 10.24 7.37 9.89
CA LEU A 392 8.97 7.72 9.23
C LEU A 392 8.66 6.85 8.02
N TRP A 393 9.68 6.26 7.41
CA TRP A 393 9.57 5.25 6.35
C TRP A 393 10.47 4.05 6.65
N VAL A 394 9.99 2.86 6.31
CA VAL A 394 10.68 1.58 6.52
C VAL A 394 10.50 0.71 5.26
N PRO A 395 11.56 0.15 4.68
CA PRO A 395 12.97 0.20 5.10
C PRO A 395 13.55 1.62 5.08
N PHE A 396 14.41 1.91 6.08
CA PHE A 396 15.03 3.23 6.19
C PHE A 396 16.15 3.38 5.16
N VAL A 397 16.01 4.41 4.37
CA VAL A 397 17.00 4.90 3.41
C VAL A 397 17.36 6.31 3.84
N ASP A 398 18.67 6.58 3.93
CA ASP A 398 19.15 7.92 4.24
C ASP A 398 18.96 8.81 3.01
N ILE A 399 18.03 9.74 3.12
CA ILE A 399 17.74 10.74 2.09
C ILE A 399 18.05 12.10 2.70
N PRO A 400 19.20 12.70 2.38
CA PRO A 400 19.67 13.93 3.06
C PRO A 400 18.62 15.03 3.09
N LEU A 401 17.89 15.25 1.99
CA LEU A 401 16.82 16.25 1.92
C LEU A 401 15.73 16.02 2.98
N LEU A 402 15.35 14.78 3.25
CA LEU A 402 14.32 14.44 4.24
C LEU A 402 14.90 14.39 5.66
N THR A 403 16.09 13.83 5.84
CA THR A 403 16.72 13.71 7.16
C THR A 403 17.15 15.06 7.74
N GLU A 404 17.39 16.06 6.89
CA GLU A 404 17.58 17.45 7.33
C GLU A 404 16.26 18.14 7.70
N PHE A 405 15.15 17.75 7.07
CA PHE A 405 13.84 18.35 7.31
C PHE A 405 13.14 17.76 8.55
N PHE A 406 13.29 16.44 8.79
CA PHE A 406 12.61 15.76 9.89
C PHE A 406 13.54 15.58 11.10
N GLU A 407 13.19 16.21 12.23
CA GLU A 407 13.91 15.97 13.49
C GLU A 407 13.70 14.53 13.97
N PRO A 408 14.75 13.83 14.45
CA PRO A 408 14.63 12.50 15.00
C PRO A 408 13.79 12.47 16.28
N GLY A 409 12.81 11.61 16.35
CA GLY A 409 11.99 11.44 17.55
C GLY A 409 10.64 10.80 17.29
N PRO A 410 9.84 10.55 18.33
CA PRO A 410 8.51 9.99 18.16
C PRO A 410 7.58 11.01 17.50
N THR A 411 7.13 10.69 16.31
CA THR A 411 6.19 11.49 15.50
C THR A 411 4.84 10.79 15.47
N ALA A 412 3.81 11.46 15.96
CA ALA A 412 2.45 10.93 15.99
C ALA A 412 1.92 10.65 14.58
N VAL A 413 0.95 9.76 14.50
CA VAL A 413 0.36 9.18 13.29
C VAL A 413 1.34 8.18 12.64
N TRP A 414 2.56 8.61 12.28
CA TRP A 414 3.55 7.76 11.62
C TRP A 414 4.10 6.67 12.54
N ASN A 415 4.61 7.03 13.70
CA ASN A 415 5.20 6.05 14.61
C ASN A 415 4.15 5.20 15.36
N ASP A 416 2.89 5.63 15.40
CA ASP A 416 1.78 4.86 15.95
C ASP A 416 1.49 3.57 15.16
N VAL A 417 2.08 3.42 13.98
CA VAL A 417 2.10 2.18 13.20
C VAL A 417 2.52 0.96 14.03
N ALA A 418 3.41 1.15 15.01
CA ALA A 418 3.89 0.10 15.91
C ALA A 418 2.79 -0.53 16.79
N VAL A 419 1.70 0.21 17.01
CA VAL A 419 0.56 -0.22 17.83
C VAL A 419 -0.68 -0.42 16.98
N LEU A 420 -1.04 0.59 16.19
CA LEU A 420 -2.36 0.65 15.54
C LEU A 420 -2.49 -0.31 14.36
N THR A 421 -1.38 -0.55 13.62
CA THR A 421 -1.43 -1.53 12.53
C THR A 421 -1.50 -2.99 13.03
N PRO A 422 -0.67 -3.46 13.99
CA PRO A 422 -0.86 -4.78 14.61
C PRO A 422 -2.23 -4.97 15.25
N ASP A 423 -2.78 -3.91 15.86
CA ASP A 423 -4.10 -3.91 16.46
C ASP A 423 -5.22 -4.13 15.42
N ALA A 424 -5.18 -3.41 14.29
CA ALA A 424 -6.11 -3.59 13.18
C ALA A 424 -6.01 -5.01 12.57
N LEU A 425 -4.81 -5.54 12.43
CA LEU A 425 -4.58 -6.92 11.97
C LEU A 425 -5.15 -7.94 12.95
N TYR A 426 -5.02 -7.71 14.25
CA TYR A 426 -5.59 -8.57 15.28
C TYR A 426 -7.12 -8.52 15.29
N ASP A 427 -7.70 -7.35 15.20
CA ASP A 427 -9.16 -7.18 15.11
C ASP A 427 -9.74 -7.96 13.92
N SER A 428 -9.00 -8.03 12.80
CA SER A 428 -9.41 -8.77 11.61
C SER A 428 -9.18 -10.28 11.70
N SER A 429 -8.10 -10.74 12.35
CA SER A 429 -7.64 -12.14 12.29
C SER A 429 -7.79 -12.92 13.59
N ALA A 430 -7.81 -12.26 14.74
CA ALA A 430 -7.63 -12.84 16.09
C ALA A 430 -6.31 -13.61 16.27
N ASP A 431 -5.28 -13.31 15.48
CA ASP A 431 -3.99 -13.97 15.60
C ASP A 431 -3.17 -13.42 16.78
N LEU A 432 -3.18 -14.15 17.89
CA LEU A 432 -2.42 -13.80 19.10
C LEU A 432 -0.91 -13.84 18.90
N GLU A 433 -0.41 -14.69 17.99
CA GLU A 433 1.03 -14.77 17.71
C GLU A 433 1.51 -13.52 16.96
N LEU A 434 0.65 -12.93 16.11
CA LEU A 434 0.93 -11.68 15.44
C LEU A 434 1.14 -10.57 16.48
N ILE A 435 0.17 -10.33 17.38
CA ILE A 435 0.33 -9.28 18.38
C ILE A 435 1.46 -9.61 19.37
N ARG A 436 1.69 -10.87 19.76
CA ARG A 436 2.82 -11.27 20.60
C ARG A 436 4.15 -10.88 19.97
N ARG A 437 4.28 -11.02 18.67
CA ARG A 437 5.49 -10.67 17.91
C ARG A 437 5.75 -9.17 17.89
N HIS A 438 4.70 -8.36 17.67
CA HIS A 438 4.83 -6.93 17.48
C HIS A 438 4.64 -6.10 18.78
N TYR A 439 4.09 -6.71 19.84
CA TYR A 439 3.89 -6.07 21.13
C TYR A 439 5.16 -5.39 21.70
N PRO A 440 6.36 -6.01 21.67
CA PRO A 440 7.57 -5.36 22.17
C PRO A 440 7.93 -4.08 21.43
N THR A 441 7.66 -3.99 20.12
CA THR A 441 7.88 -2.79 19.30
C THR A 441 6.91 -1.69 19.71
N GLY A 442 5.61 -2.01 19.84
CA GLY A 442 4.60 -1.08 20.32
C GLY A 442 4.90 -0.55 21.73
N LYS A 443 5.31 -1.45 22.64
CA LYS A 443 5.72 -1.10 24.00
C LYS A 443 6.88 -0.09 24.00
N LYS A 444 7.96 -0.37 23.27
CA LYS A 444 9.10 0.55 23.17
C LYS A 444 8.69 1.91 22.58
N HIS A 445 7.80 1.91 21.59
CA HIS A 445 7.29 3.14 21.01
C HIS A 445 6.52 3.97 22.04
N VAL A 446 5.49 3.42 22.68
CA VAL A 446 4.68 4.16 23.69
C VAL A 446 5.56 4.64 24.84
N ASP A 447 6.50 3.81 25.32
CA ASP A 447 7.47 4.20 26.33
C ASP A 447 8.39 5.35 25.87
N SER A 448 8.69 5.44 24.56
CA SER A 448 9.48 6.56 24.00
C SER A 448 8.68 7.86 23.98
N VAL A 449 7.39 7.78 23.65
CA VAL A 449 6.48 8.94 23.68
C VAL A 449 6.29 9.43 25.12
N GLU A 450 6.07 8.51 26.10
CA GLU A 450 5.96 8.85 27.52
C GLU A 450 7.20 9.61 28.02
N ARG A 451 8.41 9.11 27.66
CA ARG A 451 9.66 9.80 28.03
C ARG A 451 9.78 11.18 27.39
N ALA A 452 9.38 11.32 26.11
CA ALA A 452 9.44 12.60 25.42
C ALA A 452 8.44 13.62 25.97
N ALA A 453 7.24 13.17 26.33
CA ALA A 453 6.19 14.03 26.92
C ALA A 453 6.51 14.43 28.38
N GLY A 454 7.30 13.63 29.10
CA GLY A 454 7.69 13.88 30.48
C GLY A 454 6.50 14.01 31.41
N ASP A 455 6.64 14.76 32.49
CA ASP A 455 5.61 14.96 33.52
C ASP A 455 4.35 15.67 32.99
N SER A 456 4.48 16.44 31.92
CA SER A 456 3.36 17.16 31.30
C SER A 456 2.33 16.24 30.67
N MET A 457 2.75 15.06 30.21
CA MET A 457 1.97 14.15 29.35
C MET A 457 1.48 14.79 28.06
N ILE A 458 2.10 15.90 27.61
CA ILE A 458 1.81 16.60 26.35
C ILE A 458 2.97 16.42 25.40
N CYS A 459 2.69 16.04 24.16
CA CYS A 459 3.70 15.79 23.13
C CYS A 459 4.19 17.10 22.50
N THR A 460 5.21 17.73 23.08
CA THR A 460 5.79 19.00 22.59
C THR A 460 7.24 18.87 22.14
N ALA A 461 7.91 17.76 22.47
CA ALA A 461 9.37 17.64 22.47
C ALA A 461 10.01 17.25 21.14
N THR A 462 9.21 16.97 20.08
CA THR A 462 9.71 16.54 18.76
C THR A 462 8.96 17.24 17.65
N ALA A 463 9.57 17.32 16.47
CA ALA A 463 8.86 17.79 15.28
C ALA A 463 7.66 16.88 14.98
N GLN A 464 6.48 17.46 14.97
CA GLN A 464 5.23 16.78 14.65
C GLN A 464 4.75 17.23 13.26
N LEU A 465 4.18 16.30 12.49
CA LEU A 465 3.59 16.61 11.19
C LEU A 465 2.16 17.14 11.33
N GLY A 466 1.48 16.81 12.42
CA GLY A 466 0.11 17.23 12.67
C GLY A 466 -0.90 16.54 11.76
N ASP A 467 -1.89 17.29 11.32
CA ASP A 467 -2.88 16.80 10.33
C ASP A 467 -2.37 17.09 8.92
N TRP A 468 -1.34 16.34 8.51
CA TRP A 468 -0.62 16.47 7.24
C TRP A 468 -1.55 16.62 6.05
N LEU A 469 -1.28 17.59 5.16
CA LEU A 469 -2.11 17.91 4.00
C LEU A 469 -3.56 18.31 4.35
N ASP A 470 -3.76 18.96 5.52
CA ASP A 470 -5.00 19.73 5.78
C ASP A 470 -5.29 20.62 4.56
N PRO A 471 -6.54 20.68 4.05
CA PRO A 471 -6.86 21.50 2.88
C PRO A 471 -6.50 22.98 3.00
N ALA A 472 -6.38 23.49 4.22
CA ALA A 472 -5.98 24.86 4.47
C ALA A 472 -4.46 25.06 4.57
N ALA A 473 -3.66 23.97 4.57
CA ALA A 473 -2.22 24.08 4.59
C ALA A 473 -1.70 24.69 3.28
N PRO A 474 -0.71 25.60 3.34
CA PRO A 474 -0.07 26.13 2.14
C PRO A 474 0.52 25.02 1.26
N ALA A 475 0.54 25.23 -0.05
CA ALA A 475 1.03 24.22 -0.99
C ALA A 475 2.51 23.87 -0.78
N ASP A 476 3.31 24.82 -0.29
CA ASP A 476 4.75 24.69 0.01
C ASP A 476 5.05 24.31 1.47
N ASP A 477 4.04 24.23 2.35
CA ASP A 477 4.19 23.77 3.73
C ASP A 477 3.03 22.85 4.14
N PRO A 478 3.03 21.59 3.71
CA PRO A 478 1.95 20.64 3.97
C PRO A 478 1.78 20.28 5.46
N ALA A 479 2.75 20.63 6.31
CA ALA A 479 2.71 20.46 7.75
C ALA A 479 2.09 21.66 8.51
N ALA A 480 1.80 22.77 7.82
CA ALA A 480 1.18 23.97 8.42
C ALA A 480 -0.35 23.85 8.49
N ALA A 481 -0.85 22.73 9.02
CA ALA A 481 -2.26 22.50 9.27
C ALA A 481 -2.82 23.50 10.32
N LEU A 482 -4.12 23.77 10.25
CA LEU A 482 -4.80 24.66 11.20
C LEU A 482 -4.85 24.08 12.63
N THR A 483 -4.87 22.75 12.75
CA THR A 483 -4.94 22.07 14.04
C THR A 483 -3.58 22.07 14.73
N GLU A 484 -3.53 22.44 16.01
CA GLU A 484 -2.31 22.38 16.82
C GLU A 484 -1.68 21.00 16.76
N LYS A 485 -0.40 20.90 16.33
CA LYS A 485 0.34 19.64 16.22
C LYS A 485 0.43 18.90 17.55
N GLU A 486 0.56 19.65 18.66
CA GLU A 486 0.59 19.10 20.02
C GLU A 486 -0.73 18.41 20.39
N LEU A 487 -1.86 18.97 19.96
CA LEU A 487 -3.18 18.38 20.16
C LEU A 487 -3.29 17.03 19.44
N VAL A 488 -2.95 17.00 18.16
CA VAL A 488 -2.94 15.76 17.35
C VAL A 488 -2.04 14.72 18.00
N ALA A 489 -0.79 15.08 18.32
CA ALA A 489 0.17 14.16 18.87
C ALA A 489 -0.23 13.59 20.24
N THR A 490 -0.80 14.44 21.11
CA THR A 490 -1.25 14.00 22.44
C THR A 490 -2.50 13.12 22.34
N ALA A 491 -3.39 13.38 21.38
CA ALA A 491 -4.55 12.53 21.11
C ALA A 491 -4.11 11.12 20.67
N TYR A 492 -3.18 11.00 19.74
CA TYR A 492 -2.61 9.72 19.31
C TYR A 492 -1.86 9.02 20.44
N PHE A 493 -1.13 9.73 21.28
CA PHE A 493 -0.47 9.14 22.44
C PHE A 493 -1.47 8.46 23.40
N ALA A 494 -2.55 9.15 23.77
CA ALA A 494 -3.60 8.55 24.60
C ALA A 494 -4.22 7.32 23.92
N HIS A 495 -4.50 7.42 22.63
CA HIS A 495 -5.09 6.34 21.85
C HIS A 495 -4.17 5.13 21.76
N SER A 496 -2.90 5.31 21.40
CA SER A 496 -1.91 4.22 21.29
C SER A 496 -1.65 3.56 22.63
N ALA A 497 -1.59 4.32 23.73
CA ALA A 497 -1.48 3.74 25.08
C ALA A 497 -2.68 2.84 25.41
N ARG A 498 -3.90 3.27 25.10
CA ARG A 498 -5.13 2.48 25.29
C ARG A 498 -5.14 1.21 24.45
N ARG A 499 -4.75 1.29 23.15
CA ARG A 499 -4.72 0.11 22.28
C ARG A 499 -3.63 -0.86 22.69
N LEU A 500 -2.47 -0.37 23.14
CA LEU A 500 -1.40 -1.20 23.69
C LEU A 500 -1.86 -1.93 24.98
N ALA A 501 -2.64 -1.27 25.87
CA ALA A 501 -3.25 -1.92 27.03
C ALA A 501 -4.18 -3.07 26.61
N ALA A 502 -4.99 -2.87 25.58
CA ALA A 502 -5.87 -3.93 25.04
C ALA A 502 -5.07 -5.10 24.45
N MET A 503 -3.97 -4.83 23.74
CA MET A 503 -3.07 -5.87 23.26
C MET A 503 -2.42 -6.65 24.41
N ALA A 504 -1.97 -5.95 25.47
CA ALA A 504 -1.41 -6.59 26.69
C ALA A 504 -2.44 -7.49 27.36
N GLN A 505 -3.69 -7.03 27.49
CA GLN A 505 -4.80 -7.80 28.04
C GLN A 505 -5.06 -9.08 27.21
N ALA A 506 -5.10 -8.96 25.89
CA ALA A 506 -5.31 -10.11 24.99
C ALA A 506 -4.16 -11.15 25.11
N LEU A 507 -2.94 -10.68 25.40
CA LEU A 507 -1.77 -11.53 25.64
C LEU A 507 -1.69 -12.09 27.07
N GLY A 508 -2.55 -11.65 27.99
CA GLY A 508 -2.51 -12.03 29.41
C GLY A 508 -1.36 -11.38 30.19
N ILE A 509 -0.89 -10.21 29.75
CA ILE A 509 0.16 -9.41 30.43
C ILE A 509 -0.51 -8.36 31.31
N ASP A 510 -1.08 -8.79 32.44
CA ASP A 510 -1.97 -7.95 33.29
C ASP A 510 -1.28 -6.70 33.84
N GLU A 511 0.01 -6.79 34.19
CA GLU A 511 0.78 -5.64 34.69
C GLU A 511 0.89 -4.54 33.65
N ASP A 512 1.24 -4.91 32.40
CA ASP A 512 1.33 -3.96 31.30
C ASP A 512 -0.07 -3.43 30.89
N ALA A 513 -1.10 -4.27 30.92
CA ALA A 513 -2.48 -3.86 30.63
C ALA A 513 -2.93 -2.77 31.60
N SER A 514 -2.69 -2.94 32.90
CA SER A 514 -3.00 -1.93 33.92
C SER A 514 -2.16 -0.66 33.72
N ARG A 515 -0.84 -0.80 33.54
CA ARG A 515 0.09 0.34 33.36
C ARG A 515 -0.29 1.23 32.19
N TYR A 516 -0.56 0.63 31.01
CA TYR A 516 -0.87 1.41 29.81
C TYR A 516 -2.30 1.96 29.82
N SER A 517 -3.24 1.31 30.51
CA SER A 517 -4.56 1.87 30.79
C SER A 517 -4.45 3.14 31.67
N GLU A 518 -3.69 3.06 32.75
CA GLU A 518 -3.44 4.21 33.66
C GLU A 518 -2.66 5.33 32.93
N LEU A 519 -1.72 4.96 32.05
CA LEU A 519 -1.02 5.94 31.21
C LEU A 519 -1.99 6.68 30.28
N SER A 520 -2.86 5.94 29.58
CA SER A 520 -3.89 6.53 28.72
C SER A 520 -4.77 7.51 29.49
N ASP A 521 -5.20 7.15 30.70
CA ASP A 521 -6.02 8.02 31.56
C ASP A 521 -5.26 9.28 32.00
N ARG A 522 -3.98 9.16 32.35
CA ARG A 522 -3.11 10.32 32.69
C ARG A 522 -2.99 11.27 31.51
N VAL A 523 -2.74 10.72 30.30
CA VAL A 523 -2.63 11.51 29.07
C VAL A 523 -3.98 12.17 28.74
N LYS A 524 -5.10 11.43 28.82
CA LYS A 524 -6.46 11.98 28.66
C LYS A 524 -6.72 13.13 29.63
N GLY A 525 -6.33 12.98 30.90
CA GLY A 525 -6.44 14.05 31.91
C GLY A 525 -5.59 15.28 31.59
N ALA A 526 -4.36 15.08 31.08
CA ALA A 526 -3.49 16.18 30.65
C ALA A 526 -4.04 16.86 29.37
N TYR A 527 -4.51 16.08 28.41
CA TYR A 527 -5.18 16.56 27.20
C TYR A 527 -6.37 17.46 27.55
N GLY A 528 -7.25 17.00 28.47
CA GLY A 528 -8.41 17.78 28.93
C GLY A 528 -8.01 19.13 29.52
N ARG A 529 -7.02 19.17 30.41
CA ARG A 529 -6.52 20.42 31.01
C ARG A 529 -5.86 21.39 30.04
N ARG A 530 -5.24 20.88 28.99
CA ARG A 530 -4.46 21.69 28.03
C ARG A 530 -5.29 22.18 26.85
N PHE A 531 -6.19 21.35 26.33
CA PHE A 531 -6.86 21.60 25.05
C PHE A 531 -8.37 21.79 25.14
N ILE A 532 -9.01 21.43 26.27
CA ILE A 532 -10.46 21.61 26.46
C ILE A 532 -10.70 22.84 27.33
N LEU A 533 -11.44 23.81 26.81
CA LEU A 533 -11.82 25.04 27.51
C LEU A 533 -13.02 24.80 28.46
N ASP A 534 -13.22 25.67 29.42
CA ASP A 534 -14.30 25.57 30.44
C ASP A 534 -15.71 25.51 29.80
N ASP A 535 -15.89 26.05 28.61
CA ASP A 535 -17.15 26.05 27.86
C ASP A 535 -17.34 24.79 27.00
N GLY A 536 -16.39 23.86 27.03
CA GLY A 536 -16.42 22.61 26.27
C GLY A 536 -15.92 22.70 24.82
N HIS A 537 -15.41 23.88 24.41
CA HIS A 537 -14.72 24.02 23.13
C HIS A 537 -13.24 23.59 23.23
N LEU A 538 -12.60 23.39 22.09
CA LEU A 538 -11.17 23.09 22.03
C LEU A 538 -10.34 24.34 21.72
N THR A 539 -9.06 24.33 22.11
CA THR A 539 -8.11 25.40 21.77
C THR A 539 -7.93 25.54 20.27
N SER A 540 -7.94 24.42 19.53
CA SER A 540 -8.03 24.38 18.08
C SER A 540 -9.47 24.14 17.65
N ASP A 541 -10.12 25.18 17.13
CA ASP A 541 -11.52 25.11 16.69
C ASP A 541 -11.62 24.59 15.23
N THR A 542 -11.22 23.36 15.00
CA THR A 542 -11.07 22.73 13.68
C THR A 542 -11.75 21.36 13.61
N GLN A 543 -12.15 20.93 12.40
CA GLN A 543 -12.74 19.60 12.21
C GLN A 543 -11.85 18.47 12.76
N PRO A 544 -10.52 18.41 12.47
CA PRO A 544 -9.63 17.37 12.98
C PRO A 544 -9.58 17.33 14.51
N ALA A 545 -9.50 18.47 15.18
CA ALA A 545 -9.43 18.54 16.64
C ALA A 545 -10.62 17.86 17.31
N TYR A 546 -11.85 18.21 16.91
CA TYR A 546 -13.07 17.62 17.46
C TYR A 546 -13.25 16.16 17.02
N ALA A 547 -12.87 15.82 15.79
CA ALA A 547 -12.98 14.46 15.29
C ALA A 547 -12.07 13.50 16.07
N LEU A 548 -10.81 13.85 16.28
CA LEU A 548 -9.85 13.06 17.05
C LEU A 548 -10.30 12.95 18.52
N THR A 549 -10.70 14.07 19.14
CA THR A 549 -11.16 14.08 20.54
C THR A 549 -12.35 13.15 20.75
N THR A 550 -13.29 13.14 19.80
CA THR A 550 -14.49 12.30 19.86
C THR A 550 -14.17 10.83 19.57
N ALA A 551 -13.46 10.55 18.50
CA ALA A 551 -13.15 9.18 18.09
C ALA A 551 -12.23 8.44 19.07
N PHE A 552 -11.33 9.17 19.73
CA PHE A 552 -10.39 8.60 20.69
C PHE A 552 -10.91 8.65 22.15
N ASP A 553 -12.17 9.09 22.36
CA ASP A 553 -12.82 9.16 23.66
C ASP A 553 -12.04 10.02 24.68
N LEU A 554 -11.62 11.22 24.26
CA LEU A 554 -10.82 12.11 25.10
C LEU A 554 -11.64 13.14 25.89
N TRP A 555 -12.95 13.20 25.67
CA TRP A 555 -13.82 14.08 26.46
C TRP A 555 -13.87 13.68 27.94
N PRO A 556 -13.85 14.63 28.88
CA PRO A 556 -13.87 14.33 30.31
C PRO A 556 -15.19 13.72 30.75
N ASP A 557 -16.28 14.08 30.10
CA ASP A 557 -17.64 13.61 30.41
C ASP A 557 -18.59 13.74 29.22
N ALA A 558 -19.80 13.23 29.39
CA ALA A 558 -20.83 13.23 28.35
C ALA A 558 -21.37 14.63 27.99
N ALA A 559 -21.24 15.62 28.89
CA ALA A 559 -21.68 16.99 28.59
C ALA A 559 -20.70 17.66 27.63
N HIS A 560 -19.38 17.53 27.87
CA HIS A 560 -18.34 18.01 26.97
C HIS A 560 -18.39 17.28 25.64
N ALA A 561 -18.58 15.95 25.65
CA ALA A 561 -18.72 15.16 24.42
C ALA A 561 -19.88 15.65 23.52
N ARG A 562 -21.02 16.02 24.13
CA ARG A 562 -22.17 16.56 23.39
C ARG A 562 -21.89 17.94 22.82
N ILE A 563 -21.22 18.83 23.59
CA ILE A 563 -20.85 20.19 23.14
C ILE A 563 -19.87 20.03 21.97
N GLY A 564 -18.80 19.25 22.13
CA GLY A 564 -17.78 19.04 21.13
C GLY A 564 -18.32 18.39 19.84
N GLY A 565 -19.17 17.36 19.97
CA GLY A 565 -19.84 16.74 18.82
C GLY A 565 -20.76 17.71 18.08
N GLY A 566 -21.51 18.55 18.82
CA GLY A 566 -22.32 19.62 18.23
C GLY A 566 -21.47 20.66 17.50
N ARG A 567 -20.28 21.00 18.07
CA ARG A 567 -19.35 21.93 17.41
C ARG A 567 -18.74 21.34 16.15
N LEU A 568 -18.34 20.07 16.16
CA LEU A 568 -17.89 19.38 14.96
C LEU A 568 -18.91 19.48 13.81
N ALA A 569 -20.18 19.17 14.12
CA ALA A 569 -21.25 19.28 13.12
C ALA A 569 -21.45 20.72 12.63
N GLN A 570 -21.33 21.72 13.52
CA GLN A 570 -21.38 23.13 13.12
C GLN A 570 -20.24 23.52 12.19
N LEU A 571 -19.01 23.10 12.48
CA LEU A 571 -17.84 23.36 11.63
C LEU A 571 -18.02 22.75 10.23
N VAL A 572 -18.50 21.50 10.15
CA VAL A 572 -18.81 20.84 8.88
C VAL A 572 -19.88 21.60 8.10
N ARG A 573 -20.97 22.05 8.77
CA ARG A 573 -22.04 22.82 8.13
C ARG A 573 -21.56 24.21 7.66
N HIS A 574 -20.72 24.90 8.46
CA HIS A 574 -20.16 26.20 8.11
C HIS A 574 -19.18 26.12 6.93
N ALA A 575 -18.58 24.95 6.72
CA ALA A 575 -17.76 24.65 5.55
C ALA A 575 -18.60 24.11 4.37
N ASP A 576 -19.92 24.27 4.37
CA ASP A 576 -20.83 23.74 3.33
C ASP A 576 -20.61 22.24 3.07
N TRP A 577 -20.40 21.46 4.15
CA TRP A 577 -20.08 20.03 4.12
C TRP A 577 -18.86 19.66 3.28
N THR A 578 -17.85 20.53 3.22
CA THR A 578 -16.55 20.18 2.69
C THR A 578 -15.62 19.62 3.80
N VAL A 579 -14.65 18.81 3.37
CA VAL A 579 -13.70 18.17 4.28
C VAL A 579 -12.63 19.17 4.70
N GLY A 580 -12.41 19.32 6.00
CA GLY A 580 -11.38 20.18 6.58
C GLY A 580 -10.33 19.36 7.33
N THR A 581 -9.97 18.16 6.82
CA THR A 581 -9.00 17.26 7.45
C THR A 581 -7.92 16.83 6.49
N GLY A 582 -6.72 16.62 7.02
CA GLY A 582 -5.63 15.91 6.37
C GLY A 582 -5.56 14.44 6.79
N PHE A 583 -4.36 13.85 6.81
CA PHE A 583 -4.15 12.41 7.04
C PHE A 583 -4.57 11.93 8.43
N ALA A 584 -4.39 12.75 9.49
CA ALA A 584 -4.73 12.34 10.85
C ALA A 584 -6.23 12.38 11.12
N GLY A 585 -6.94 13.39 10.62
CA GLY A 585 -8.36 13.60 10.88
C GLY A 585 -9.29 12.83 9.96
N THR A 586 -8.93 12.62 8.70
CA THR A 586 -9.78 11.98 7.67
C THR A 586 -10.29 10.58 8.08
N PRO A 587 -9.48 9.67 8.64
CA PRO A 587 -9.94 8.33 9.01
C PRO A 587 -11.06 8.33 10.05
N VAL A 588 -11.13 9.36 10.87
CA VAL A 588 -12.03 9.42 12.03
C VAL A 588 -13.19 10.42 11.89
N LEU A 589 -13.17 11.30 10.90
CA LEU A 589 -14.13 12.40 10.77
C LEU A 589 -15.59 11.91 10.70
N ALA A 590 -15.90 11.03 9.75
CA ALA A 590 -17.25 10.51 9.58
C ALA A 590 -17.68 9.61 10.77
N HIS A 591 -16.73 8.86 11.34
CA HIS A 591 -16.98 8.08 12.57
C HIS A 591 -17.32 8.98 13.77
N ALA A 592 -16.60 10.09 13.94
CA ALA A 592 -16.84 11.05 15.02
C ALA A 592 -18.21 11.72 14.90
N LEU A 593 -18.59 12.17 13.70
CA LEU A 593 -19.94 12.71 13.45
C LEU A 593 -21.03 11.67 13.80
N THR A 594 -20.82 10.42 13.37
CA THR A 594 -21.75 9.33 13.65
C THR A 594 -21.87 9.03 15.15
N ALA A 595 -20.74 8.98 15.87
CA ALA A 595 -20.70 8.75 17.32
C ALA A 595 -21.35 9.90 18.10
N ALA A 596 -21.24 11.12 17.59
CA ALA A 596 -21.88 12.31 18.16
C ALA A 596 -23.38 12.47 17.79
N ASN A 597 -23.99 11.49 17.13
CA ASN A 597 -25.38 11.51 16.63
C ASN A 597 -25.66 12.55 15.53
N HIS A 598 -24.66 12.89 14.73
CA HIS A 598 -24.74 13.77 13.55
C HIS A 598 -24.58 12.97 12.25
N LEU A 599 -25.33 11.87 12.14
CA LEU A 599 -25.26 10.94 10.99
C LEU A 599 -25.59 11.63 9.67
N ASP A 600 -26.59 12.53 9.65
CA ASP A 600 -26.98 13.26 8.44
C ASP A 600 -25.85 14.16 7.93
N ASP A 601 -25.09 14.77 8.85
CA ASP A 601 -23.92 15.58 8.48
C ASP A 601 -22.80 14.72 7.90
N ALA A 602 -22.59 13.50 8.42
CA ALA A 602 -21.62 12.56 7.88
C ALA A 602 -22.00 12.13 6.44
N TYR A 603 -23.27 11.86 6.18
CA TYR A 603 -23.73 11.53 4.82
C TYR A 603 -23.62 12.71 3.86
N ARG A 604 -24.02 13.91 4.28
CA ARG A 604 -23.90 15.12 3.45
C ARG A 604 -22.44 15.43 3.12
N LEU A 605 -21.54 15.26 4.10
CA LEU A 605 -20.10 15.41 3.89
C LEU A 605 -19.58 14.39 2.85
N LEU A 606 -19.98 13.12 2.96
CA LEU A 606 -19.54 12.07 2.05
C LEU A 606 -20.13 12.25 0.63
N GLN A 607 -21.38 12.70 0.51
CA GLN A 607 -22.09 12.89 -0.75
C GLN A 607 -21.88 14.26 -1.40
N ASN A 608 -21.07 15.12 -0.77
CA ASN A 608 -20.69 16.42 -1.33
C ASN A 608 -19.67 16.23 -2.46
N ASP A 609 -19.84 16.96 -3.57
CA ASP A 609 -18.94 16.92 -4.74
C ASP A 609 -18.17 18.24 -4.95
N ALA A 610 -18.33 19.23 -4.05
CA ALA A 610 -17.51 20.42 -4.04
C ALA A 610 -16.11 20.16 -3.46
N ASN A 611 -15.08 20.81 -3.98
CA ASN A 611 -13.71 20.72 -3.43
C ASN A 611 -13.62 21.49 -2.08
N PRO A 612 -13.04 20.92 -1.02
CA PRO A 612 -12.47 19.57 -0.84
C PRO A 612 -13.52 18.50 -0.50
N SER A 613 -13.60 17.42 -1.28
CA SER A 613 -14.45 16.27 -0.98
C SER A 613 -14.01 15.01 -1.73
N TRP A 614 -14.46 13.85 -1.28
CA TRP A 614 -14.19 12.58 -1.97
C TRP A 614 -14.86 12.51 -3.36
N LEU A 615 -16.09 12.99 -3.47
CA LEU A 615 -16.81 12.93 -4.74
C LEU A 615 -16.33 13.98 -5.74
N TYR A 616 -15.62 15.02 -5.30
CA TYR A 616 -14.90 15.91 -6.22
C TYR A 616 -13.85 15.12 -7.03
N MET A 617 -13.07 14.24 -6.38
CA MET A 617 -12.11 13.38 -7.09
C MET A 617 -12.84 12.51 -8.12
N ILE A 618 -13.93 11.86 -7.73
CA ILE A 618 -14.71 10.98 -8.61
C ILE A 618 -15.33 11.74 -9.77
N ALA A 619 -15.88 12.93 -9.53
CA ALA A 619 -16.44 13.79 -10.57
C ALA A 619 -15.39 14.25 -11.60
N ASN A 620 -14.11 14.30 -11.20
CA ASN A 620 -12.97 14.61 -12.07
C ASN A 620 -12.29 13.34 -12.63
N GLY A 621 -12.97 12.20 -12.62
CA GLY A 621 -12.53 10.97 -13.29
C GLY A 621 -11.47 10.17 -12.54
N ALA A 622 -11.30 10.38 -11.23
CA ALA A 622 -10.44 9.57 -10.41
C ALA A 622 -10.86 8.11 -10.42
N THR A 623 -9.88 7.23 -10.58
CA THR A 623 -10.02 5.77 -10.47
C THR A 623 -9.15 5.19 -9.35
N THR A 624 -8.47 6.08 -8.63
CA THR A 624 -7.69 5.88 -7.41
C THR A 624 -7.88 7.09 -6.50
N THR A 625 -7.61 6.96 -5.20
CA THR A 625 -7.69 8.10 -4.27
C THR A 625 -6.45 8.98 -4.42
N TRP A 626 -6.65 10.30 -4.32
CA TRP A 626 -5.57 11.28 -4.46
C TRP A 626 -4.84 11.50 -3.13
N GLU A 627 -3.65 12.09 -3.20
CA GLU A 627 -2.88 12.51 -2.03
C GLU A 627 -3.46 13.76 -1.38
N ARG A 628 -3.80 14.76 -2.20
CA ARG A 628 -4.38 16.04 -1.81
C ARG A 628 -5.82 16.15 -2.30
N TRP A 629 -6.64 16.87 -1.57
CA TRP A 629 -8.00 17.21 -1.99
C TRP A 629 -8.05 18.01 -3.29
N ASP A 630 -7.00 18.79 -3.54
CA ASP A 630 -6.83 19.71 -4.66
C ASP A 630 -5.67 19.30 -5.60
N SER A 631 -5.35 17.98 -5.70
CA SER A 631 -4.34 17.50 -6.66
C SER A 631 -4.65 17.97 -8.09
N LEU A 632 -5.93 17.99 -8.47
CA LEU A 632 -6.47 18.74 -9.60
C LEU A 632 -7.29 19.89 -9.05
N GLN A 633 -6.98 21.13 -9.43
CA GLN A 633 -7.67 22.31 -8.95
C GLN A 633 -9.04 22.50 -9.64
N PRO A 634 -9.96 23.28 -9.05
CA PRO A 634 -11.29 23.51 -9.65
C PRO A 634 -11.28 24.16 -11.03
N ASP A 635 -10.20 24.83 -11.40
CA ASP A 635 -10.01 25.41 -12.75
C ASP A 635 -9.44 24.40 -13.76
N GLY A 636 -9.24 23.14 -13.37
CA GLY A 636 -8.70 22.08 -14.21
C GLY A 636 -7.17 22.04 -14.30
N THR A 637 -6.46 22.92 -13.56
CA THR A 637 -5.00 22.92 -13.51
C THR A 637 -4.46 21.97 -12.45
N LEU A 638 -3.24 21.49 -12.63
CA LEU A 638 -2.54 20.71 -11.60
C LEU A 638 -2.19 21.60 -10.41
N ASN A 639 -2.31 21.04 -9.22
CA ASN A 639 -1.63 21.62 -8.07
C ASN A 639 -0.12 21.47 -8.28
N THR A 640 0.60 22.56 -8.31
CA THR A 640 2.05 22.62 -8.59
C THR A 640 2.90 22.29 -7.37
N ALA A 641 2.29 21.98 -6.23
CA ALA A 641 3.02 21.52 -5.06
C ALA A 641 3.72 20.18 -5.33
N SER A 642 4.88 19.99 -4.72
CA SER A 642 5.65 18.73 -4.85
C SER A 642 4.90 17.50 -4.32
N MET A 643 3.87 17.70 -3.48
CA MET A 643 3.04 16.64 -2.88
C MET A 643 1.76 16.42 -3.69
N THR A 644 1.89 16.20 -5.00
CA THR A 644 0.75 15.91 -5.89
C THR A 644 0.89 14.52 -6.47
N SER A 645 0.01 13.61 -6.03
CA SER A 645 -0.15 12.24 -6.53
C SER A 645 -1.63 11.96 -6.72
N PHE A 646 -1.94 11.18 -7.76
CA PHE A 646 -3.31 10.74 -8.04
C PHE A 646 -3.57 9.30 -7.57
N ASN A 647 -2.63 8.70 -6.81
CA ASN A 647 -2.75 7.34 -6.29
C ASN A 647 -2.07 7.23 -4.91
N HIS A 648 -2.83 7.50 -3.83
CA HIS A 648 -2.33 7.59 -2.46
C HIS A 648 -3.33 7.01 -1.46
N LEU A 649 -2.86 6.37 -0.36
CA LEU A 649 -3.71 5.58 0.55
C LEU A 649 -4.62 6.42 1.46
N ALA A 650 -4.10 7.48 2.08
CA ALA A 650 -4.67 8.07 3.29
C ALA A 650 -6.15 8.50 3.17
N LEU A 651 -6.52 9.21 2.08
CA LEU A 651 -7.89 9.70 1.90
C LEU A 651 -8.91 8.58 1.61
N GLY A 652 -8.46 7.42 1.14
CA GLY A 652 -9.28 6.22 0.94
C GLY A 652 -9.73 5.54 2.23
N SER A 653 -9.18 5.94 3.39
CA SER A 653 -9.53 5.39 4.70
C SER A 653 -11.01 5.55 5.07
N VAL A 654 -11.74 6.48 4.44
CA VAL A 654 -13.19 6.66 4.60
C VAL A 654 -13.98 5.39 4.29
N THR A 655 -13.45 4.47 3.49
CA THR A 655 -14.12 3.20 3.17
C THR A 655 -14.36 2.34 4.41
N ASP A 656 -13.57 2.46 5.49
CA ASP A 656 -13.86 1.79 6.75
C ASP A 656 -15.21 2.26 7.33
N TRP A 657 -15.51 3.58 7.25
CA TRP A 657 -16.82 4.09 7.65
C TRP A 657 -17.94 3.57 6.74
N MET A 658 -17.70 3.45 5.44
CA MET A 658 -18.69 2.91 4.49
C MET A 658 -19.05 1.46 4.85
N HIS A 659 -18.06 0.64 5.17
CA HIS A 659 -18.28 -0.76 5.58
C HIS A 659 -19.02 -0.85 6.92
N ARG A 660 -18.59 -0.11 7.93
CA ARG A 660 -19.10 -0.19 9.30
C ARG A 660 -20.43 0.51 9.52
N THR A 661 -20.69 1.58 8.75
CA THR A 661 -21.85 2.44 8.95
C THR A 661 -22.87 2.31 7.84
N ILE A 662 -22.49 2.51 6.57
CA ILE A 662 -23.44 2.42 5.45
C ILE A 662 -23.95 0.97 5.32
N ALA A 663 -23.05 0.04 5.07
CA ALA A 663 -23.43 -1.38 4.99
C ALA A 663 -23.73 -1.97 6.38
N GLY A 664 -22.96 -1.56 7.39
CA GLY A 664 -23.17 -1.95 8.78
C GLY A 664 -22.50 -3.28 9.17
N ILE A 665 -21.32 -3.61 8.64
CA ILE A 665 -20.59 -4.83 9.01
C ILE A 665 -19.26 -4.47 9.69
N ALA A 666 -19.04 -5.02 10.90
CA ALA A 666 -17.82 -4.84 11.67
C ALA A 666 -17.54 -6.04 12.58
N PRO A 667 -16.30 -6.25 13.05
CA PRO A 667 -16.04 -7.20 14.12
C PRO A 667 -16.60 -6.63 15.45
N ALA A 668 -17.36 -7.44 16.18
CA ALA A 668 -17.75 -7.19 17.58
C ALA A 668 -16.80 -7.90 18.54
N ALA A 669 -16.00 -8.84 18.03
CA ALA A 669 -14.86 -9.46 18.71
C ALA A 669 -13.79 -9.77 17.67
N PRO A 670 -12.49 -9.81 18.07
CA PRO A 670 -11.39 -10.08 17.16
C PRO A 670 -11.62 -11.32 16.28
N GLY A 671 -11.22 -11.23 15.01
CA GLY A 671 -11.39 -12.29 14.03
C GLY A 671 -12.83 -12.53 13.58
N TYR A 672 -13.75 -11.60 13.84
CA TYR A 672 -15.17 -11.78 13.50
C TYR A 672 -15.83 -13.00 14.16
N ARG A 673 -15.29 -13.47 15.29
CA ARG A 673 -15.94 -14.54 16.07
C ARG A 673 -17.34 -14.13 16.49
N ARG A 674 -17.50 -12.85 16.82
CA ARG A 674 -18.79 -12.18 16.91
C ARG A 674 -18.80 -11.03 15.91
N ILE A 675 -19.82 -11.02 15.06
CA ILE A 675 -20.01 -10.03 14.00
C ILE A 675 -21.03 -9.01 14.47
N ARG A 676 -20.75 -7.72 14.26
CA ARG A 676 -21.76 -6.66 14.41
C ARG A 676 -22.34 -6.34 13.05
N PHE A 677 -23.63 -6.50 12.93
CA PHE A 677 -24.42 -5.95 11.83
C PHE A 677 -25.25 -4.78 12.35
N ALA A 678 -24.92 -3.56 11.91
CA ALA A 678 -25.51 -2.31 12.41
C ALA A 678 -25.66 -1.29 11.27
N PRO A 679 -26.51 -1.57 10.26
CA PRO A 679 -26.70 -0.65 9.16
C PRO A 679 -27.35 0.64 9.64
N ARG A 680 -26.85 1.76 9.13
CA ARG A 680 -27.37 3.11 9.44
C ARG A 680 -27.72 3.85 8.16
N PRO A 681 -28.89 3.55 7.55
CA PRO A 681 -29.34 4.23 6.34
C PRO A 681 -29.40 5.75 6.52
N GLY A 682 -29.00 6.50 5.50
CA GLY A 682 -29.02 7.95 5.54
C GLY A 682 -28.65 8.59 4.19
N GLY A 683 -28.65 9.93 4.14
CA GLY A 683 -28.43 10.66 2.89
C GLY A 683 -29.47 10.29 1.84
N THR A 684 -29.00 10.04 0.61
CA THR A 684 -29.84 9.62 -0.51
C THR A 684 -29.79 8.11 -0.78
N ILE A 685 -29.14 7.33 0.12
CA ILE A 685 -28.91 5.90 -0.10
C ILE A 685 -30.17 5.12 0.28
N THR A 686 -30.67 4.31 -0.65
CA THR A 686 -31.87 3.48 -0.48
C THR A 686 -31.55 2.00 -0.28
N SER A 687 -30.35 1.55 -0.60
CA SER A 687 -29.88 0.18 -0.37
C SER A 687 -28.37 0.13 -0.25
N ALA A 688 -27.85 -0.83 0.51
CA ALA A 688 -26.44 -1.17 0.50
C ALA A 688 -26.21 -2.64 0.85
N SER A 689 -25.07 -3.15 0.42
CA SER A 689 -24.61 -4.50 0.75
C SER A 689 -23.13 -4.51 1.02
N ALA A 690 -22.69 -5.44 1.87
CA ALA A 690 -21.29 -5.78 2.02
C ALA A 690 -21.10 -7.27 2.28
N ARG A 691 -19.97 -7.79 1.81
CA ARG A 691 -19.54 -9.17 2.08
C ARG A 691 -18.09 -9.13 2.54
N HIS A 692 -17.77 -9.95 3.54
CA HIS A 692 -16.43 -10.06 4.05
C HIS A 692 -16.05 -11.51 4.32
N HIS A 693 -14.92 -11.94 3.80
CA HIS A 693 -14.38 -13.27 4.02
C HIS A 693 -13.62 -13.30 5.36
N THR A 694 -14.34 -13.67 6.42
CA THR A 694 -13.79 -13.79 7.78
C THR A 694 -12.98 -15.09 7.93
N PRO A 695 -12.23 -15.28 9.04
CA PRO A 695 -11.61 -16.57 9.35
C PRO A 695 -12.60 -17.75 9.46
N TYR A 696 -13.89 -17.49 9.65
CA TYR A 696 -14.95 -18.49 9.75
C TYR A 696 -15.69 -18.74 8.42
N GLY A 697 -15.42 -17.92 7.40
CA GLY A 697 -16.08 -17.96 6.10
C GLY A 697 -16.74 -16.64 5.73
N MET A 698 -17.62 -16.68 4.73
CA MET A 698 -18.26 -15.46 4.21
C MET A 698 -19.33 -14.96 5.20
N ALA A 699 -19.16 -13.74 5.68
CA ALA A 699 -20.20 -12.95 6.32
C ALA A 699 -20.76 -11.93 5.34
N ALA A 700 -22.06 -11.72 5.34
CA ALA A 700 -22.70 -10.76 4.45
C ALA A 700 -23.84 -10.01 5.13
N ILE A 701 -24.07 -8.79 4.66
CA ILE A 701 -25.23 -7.98 4.97
C ILE A 701 -25.75 -7.32 3.69
N SER A 702 -27.05 -7.26 3.55
CA SER A 702 -27.73 -6.36 2.63
C SER A 702 -28.94 -5.72 3.30
N TRP A 703 -29.23 -4.50 2.91
CA TRP A 703 -30.45 -3.82 3.35
C TRP A 703 -31.04 -2.97 2.23
N GLU A 704 -32.35 -2.81 2.27
CA GLU A 704 -33.12 -2.01 1.31
C GLU A 704 -34.26 -1.28 2.02
N LEU A 705 -34.49 -0.02 1.62
CA LEU A 705 -35.65 0.78 2.02
C LEU A 705 -36.86 0.45 1.11
N ILE A 706 -37.92 -0.08 1.69
CA ILE A 706 -39.16 -0.41 1.00
C ILE A 706 -40.28 0.44 1.61
N GLY A 707 -40.53 1.62 1.03
CA GLY A 707 -41.40 2.63 1.64
C GLY A 707 -40.84 3.14 2.97
N ASP A 708 -41.63 3.01 4.05
CA ASP A 708 -41.19 3.39 5.42
C ASP A 708 -40.55 2.23 6.19
N ALA A 709 -40.32 1.09 5.55
CA ALA A 709 -39.69 -0.08 6.17
C ALA A 709 -38.25 -0.28 5.65
N LEU A 710 -37.40 -0.75 6.54
CA LEU A 710 -36.05 -1.24 6.21
C LEU A 710 -36.06 -2.77 6.34
N GLU A 711 -35.79 -3.46 5.25
CA GLU A 711 -35.48 -4.88 5.27
C GLU A 711 -33.96 -5.06 5.39
N VAL A 712 -33.52 -5.91 6.34
CA VAL A 712 -32.10 -6.24 6.56
C VAL A 712 -31.92 -7.74 6.47
N GLN A 713 -31.04 -8.20 5.62
CA GLN A 713 -30.66 -9.60 5.46
C GLN A 713 -29.21 -9.79 5.87
N VAL A 714 -28.93 -10.81 6.68
CA VAL A 714 -27.56 -11.11 7.12
C VAL A 714 -27.25 -12.60 6.97
N ASP A 715 -26.03 -12.90 6.55
CA ASP A 715 -25.46 -14.24 6.51
C ASP A 715 -24.33 -14.35 7.53
N VAL A 716 -24.48 -15.28 8.47
CA VAL A 716 -23.50 -15.55 9.54
C VAL A 716 -22.82 -16.90 9.24
N PRO A 717 -21.48 -16.94 9.09
CA PRO A 717 -20.75 -18.18 8.81
C PRO A 717 -20.76 -19.15 10.00
N VAL A 718 -20.54 -20.44 9.72
CA VAL A 718 -20.47 -21.48 10.75
C VAL A 718 -19.30 -21.21 11.72
N GLY A 719 -19.56 -21.24 13.00
CA GLY A 719 -18.56 -20.99 14.05
C GLY A 719 -18.49 -19.53 14.52
N ALA A 720 -19.24 -18.62 13.88
CA ALA A 720 -19.43 -17.25 14.33
C ALA A 720 -20.83 -17.02 14.90
N GLU A 721 -20.98 -15.95 15.68
CA GLU A 721 -22.25 -15.40 16.15
C GLU A 721 -22.38 -13.96 15.64
N ALA A 722 -23.60 -13.42 15.62
CA ALA A 722 -23.78 -12.02 15.27
C ALA A 722 -24.74 -11.29 16.21
N GLU A 723 -24.45 -10.01 16.43
CA GLU A 723 -25.36 -9.02 17.01
C GLU A 723 -25.88 -8.11 15.89
N VAL A 724 -27.18 -8.13 15.67
CA VAL A 724 -27.85 -7.30 14.65
C VAL A 724 -28.56 -6.15 15.37
N HIS A 725 -28.05 -4.95 15.14
CA HIS A 725 -28.59 -3.70 15.67
C HIS A 725 -29.43 -3.02 14.58
N LEU A 726 -30.71 -2.93 14.79
CA LEU A 726 -31.62 -2.28 13.86
C LEU A 726 -31.79 -0.77 14.20
N PRO A 727 -32.05 0.09 13.19
CA PRO A 727 -32.18 1.54 13.43
C PRO A 727 -33.32 1.93 14.38
N ASP A 728 -34.34 1.12 14.55
CA ASP A 728 -35.44 1.33 15.51
C ASP A 728 -35.09 0.97 16.97
N GLY A 729 -33.84 0.55 17.21
CA GLY A 729 -33.32 0.13 18.51
C GLY A 729 -33.43 -1.37 18.78
N GLY A 730 -33.94 -2.17 17.82
CA GLY A 730 -33.97 -3.63 17.93
C GLY A 730 -32.54 -4.22 18.01
N LEU A 731 -32.35 -5.15 18.97
CA LEU A 731 -31.10 -5.93 19.10
C LEU A 731 -31.43 -7.41 19.04
N HIS A 732 -30.80 -8.10 18.10
CA HIS A 732 -30.97 -9.54 17.90
C HIS A 732 -29.62 -10.25 17.98
N LEU A 733 -29.53 -11.30 18.78
CA LEU A 733 -28.37 -12.19 18.83
C LEU A 733 -28.70 -13.45 18.01
N VAL A 734 -27.89 -13.73 16.99
CA VAL A 734 -28.14 -14.85 16.07
C VAL A 734 -26.89 -15.70 15.89
N GLY A 735 -27.12 -17.02 15.71
CA GLY A 735 -26.08 -17.97 15.32
C GLY A 735 -25.90 -18.01 13.79
N HIS A 736 -25.17 -19.04 13.33
CA HIS A 736 -24.93 -19.25 11.90
C HIS A 736 -26.23 -19.40 11.09
N GLY A 737 -26.17 -19.00 9.83
CA GLY A 737 -27.30 -19.10 8.88
C GLY A 737 -27.70 -17.76 8.29
N HIS A 738 -28.77 -17.80 7.50
CA HIS A 738 -29.38 -16.64 6.87
C HIS A 738 -30.52 -16.12 7.76
N HIS A 739 -30.55 -14.83 8.01
CA HIS A 739 -31.56 -14.17 8.85
C HIS A 739 -32.09 -12.93 8.16
N VAL A 740 -33.40 -12.69 8.27
CA VAL A 740 -34.09 -11.51 7.71
C VAL A 740 -34.79 -10.76 8.83
N PHE A 741 -34.62 -9.44 8.85
CA PHE A 741 -35.23 -8.55 9.82
C PHE A 741 -35.96 -7.41 9.11
N ASN A 742 -37.04 -6.96 9.71
CA ASN A 742 -37.75 -5.77 9.27
C ASN A 742 -37.72 -4.74 10.42
N SER A 743 -37.37 -3.50 10.09
CA SER A 743 -37.31 -2.38 11.00
C SER A 743 -38.12 -1.22 10.46
N SER A 744 -38.73 -0.44 11.32
CA SER A 744 -39.34 0.83 10.88
C SER A 744 -38.20 1.85 10.68
N HIS A 745 -38.14 2.46 9.50
CA HIS A 745 -37.21 3.53 9.21
C HIS A 745 -37.98 4.77 8.79
N ARG A 746 -37.96 5.79 9.64
CA ARG A 746 -38.38 7.14 9.22
C ARG A 746 -37.14 7.86 8.73
N LEU A 747 -37.04 8.06 7.42
CA LEU A 747 -36.13 9.09 6.91
C LEU A 747 -36.46 10.38 7.66
N ALA A 748 -35.45 11.00 8.27
CA ALA A 748 -35.62 12.35 8.83
C ALA A 748 -36.17 13.23 7.71
N SER A 749 -37.45 13.57 7.79
CA SER A 749 -38.07 14.44 6.79
C SER A 749 -37.29 15.74 6.78
N GLY A 750 -36.60 16.01 5.67
CA GLY A 750 -35.87 17.25 5.48
C GLY A 750 -36.80 18.41 5.76
N GLY A 751 -36.59 19.06 6.91
CA GLY A 751 -37.28 20.30 7.21
C GLY A 751 -36.90 21.30 6.13
N ALA A 752 -37.86 21.72 5.33
CA ALA A 752 -37.67 22.85 4.43
C ALA A 752 -37.16 24.04 5.26
N PRO A 753 -36.17 24.78 4.81
CA PRO A 753 -35.71 25.98 5.49
C PRO A 753 -36.87 26.99 5.50
N SER A 754 -37.32 27.34 6.71
CA SER A 754 -38.20 28.49 6.94
C SER A 754 -37.39 29.78 6.94
#